data_a6f0d5adfd5f997de932ac26a9487e84
#
_entry.id   a6f0d5adfd5f997de932ac26a9487e84
#
_cell.length_a   1.000
_cell.length_b   1.000
_cell.length_c   1.000
_cell.angle_alpha   90.00
_cell.angle_beta   90.00
_cell.angle_gamma   90.00
#
_symmetry.space_group_name_H-M   'P 1'
#
loop_
_entity.id
_entity.type
_entity.pdbx_description
1 polymer ?
#
loop_
_entity_poly.entity_id
_entity_poly.type
_entity_poly.pdbx_seq_one_letter_code
_entity_poly.pdbx_strand_id
1 'polypeptide(L)'
;MEKVTELFGSMVFNEEVMKQRLSTTCYQAWKKCVDEGSPLSLDTAHEMAAEMKNWAMDRGATHFTHWFQPMTGVTAEKHDSFITPEGTSHVLMGFSGKELVRGEPDASSFPSGGLRATFEARGYTAWDPTAFAFIKDGSLCIPTIFCSYSGQALDKKTPLLRSMDELSRQAVRVLRLFGDTDVKKVVSQVGPEQEYFLIDKDVFNQREDLVLTGRTLFGAKPPKGQELEDHYFGTIKPRVAAYMKELDEELWKLGILSKTKHNEVAPAQHEAAPIYSDANTACDHNQLTMEVMKKVAGRHNMVCLLHEKPFAGVNGSGKHDNWSISTDTGMNLFRPGSTPSQNARFLLFLAAFIKGVDEYQDLLRCSVANTGNDHRLGAQEAPPAIISIFLGDELTAIVDSIIHDTRYVEQGKKTLSIGVDSLPAIPQDTTDRNRTSPLAFTGNKFEFRMLGSSQSISGPNTALNTIMAEELGRFADELEGAEDFNAALHDLVKRTLTEHQRIIFNGNGYEDAWVEEAERRGLSNLTCTADALTTYLQPKHIELFSKHHVFTEEELTARNEIHLENYCEVIGIEARTMIGMVRKDIFPAVSRFSGDVAGAVTAKKAVLSDLDCGDEEALLRQLSALSAEMMRQVKALEAALAAPHGADAYEAAHYYRYTVFEIMGRLREAVDGLEVITASEVWPYPSYTELLFSVK
;
A
#
# COMPACT_ATOMS: atom_id res chain seq x y z
N MET A 1 -4.20 -33.25 8.98
CA MET A 1 -4.53 -31.86 8.60
C MET A 1 -5.39 -31.32 9.74
N GLU A 2 -4.84 -30.39 10.51
CA GLU A 2 -5.66 -29.68 11.51
C GLU A 2 -6.83 -29.01 10.80
N LYS A 3 -8.00 -28.99 11.42
CA LYS A 3 -9.15 -28.31 10.83
C LYS A 3 -8.85 -26.81 10.82
N VAL A 4 -9.16 -26.12 9.73
CA VAL A 4 -8.96 -24.65 9.60
C VAL A 4 -9.57 -23.91 10.79
N THR A 5 -10.71 -24.38 11.30
CA THR A 5 -11.38 -23.82 12.49
C THR A 5 -10.60 -23.98 13.79
N GLU A 6 -9.68 -24.92 13.89
CA GLU A 6 -8.79 -25.12 15.04
C GLU A 6 -7.49 -24.33 14.88
N LEU A 7 -7.07 -24.14 13.63
CA LEU A 7 -5.86 -23.42 13.27
C LEU A 7 -6.05 -21.90 13.39
N PHE A 8 -7.24 -21.38 13.02
CA PHE A 8 -7.51 -19.95 12.94
C PHE A 8 -7.35 -19.26 14.29
N GLY A 9 -6.48 -18.24 14.34
CA GLY A 9 -6.18 -17.48 15.56
C GLY A 9 -5.43 -18.26 16.65
N SER A 10 -4.91 -19.46 16.34
CA SER A 10 -4.21 -20.31 17.34
C SER A 10 -2.96 -19.64 17.94
N MET A 11 -2.37 -18.67 17.21
CA MET A 11 -1.21 -17.88 17.62
C MET A 11 -1.58 -16.43 18.00
N VAL A 12 -2.85 -16.17 18.34
CA VAL A 12 -3.33 -14.83 18.72
C VAL A 12 -3.91 -14.85 20.12
N PHE A 13 -3.50 -13.92 20.97
CA PHE A 13 -4.08 -13.70 22.30
C PHE A 13 -5.38 -12.91 22.15
N ASN A 14 -6.37 -13.55 21.53
CA ASN A 14 -7.66 -12.96 21.18
C ASN A 14 -8.64 -12.91 22.36
N GLU A 15 -9.82 -12.34 22.13
CA GLU A 15 -10.85 -12.17 23.16
C GLU A 15 -11.32 -13.51 23.77
N GLU A 16 -11.34 -14.59 22.99
CA GLU A 16 -11.70 -15.92 23.51
C GLU A 16 -10.63 -16.46 24.49
N VAL A 17 -9.36 -16.31 24.13
CA VAL A 17 -8.23 -16.66 25.01
C VAL A 17 -8.24 -15.80 26.27
N MET A 18 -8.52 -14.50 26.14
CA MET A 18 -8.63 -13.60 27.30
C MET A 18 -9.73 -14.02 28.25
N LYS A 19 -10.92 -14.37 27.74
CA LYS A 19 -12.03 -14.88 28.57
C LYS A 19 -11.70 -16.16 29.33
N GLN A 20 -10.86 -17.00 28.76
CA GLN A 20 -10.45 -18.26 29.38
C GLN A 20 -9.36 -18.08 30.44
N ARG A 21 -8.48 -17.11 30.31
CA ARG A 21 -7.27 -16.96 31.12
C ARG A 21 -7.32 -15.82 32.13
N LEU A 22 -8.00 -14.72 31.79
CA LEU A 22 -8.09 -13.56 32.67
C LEU A 22 -9.19 -13.71 33.72
N SER A 23 -9.03 -13.08 34.87
CA SER A 23 -10.14 -12.89 35.78
C SER A 23 -11.25 -12.09 35.13
N THR A 24 -12.50 -12.32 35.58
CA THR A 24 -13.65 -11.55 35.06
C THR A 24 -13.45 -10.04 35.21
N THR A 25 -12.83 -9.60 36.31
CA THR A 25 -12.56 -8.19 36.56
C THR A 25 -11.55 -7.62 35.56
N CYS A 26 -10.46 -8.32 35.30
CA CYS A 26 -9.43 -7.92 34.34
C CYS A 26 -10.00 -7.86 32.92
N TYR A 27 -10.70 -8.91 32.49
CA TYR A 27 -11.35 -8.94 31.19
C TYR A 27 -12.36 -7.79 31.00
N GLN A 28 -13.20 -7.51 32.00
CA GLN A 28 -14.17 -6.41 31.92
C GLN A 28 -13.48 -5.05 31.86
N ALA A 29 -12.39 -4.85 32.60
CA ALA A 29 -11.61 -3.62 32.56
C ALA A 29 -10.99 -3.39 31.17
N TRP A 30 -10.40 -4.45 30.57
CA TRP A 30 -9.89 -4.40 29.21
C TRP A 30 -11.03 -4.10 28.21
N LYS A 31 -12.15 -4.80 28.31
CA LYS A 31 -13.31 -4.59 27.41
C LYS A 31 -13.81 -3.16 27.47
N LYS A 32 -13.91 -2.59 28.67
CA LYS A 32 -14.30 -1.19 28.86
C LYS A 32 -13.26 -0.21 28.29
N CYS A 33 -11.98 -0.54 28.37
CA CYS A 33 -10.92 0.25 27.73
C CYS A 33 -11.11 0.32 26.20
N VAL A 34 -11.34 -0.83 25.55
CA VAL A 34 -11.52 -0.94 24.10
C VAL A 34 -12.83 -0.27 23.62
N ASP A 35 -13.93 -0.48 24.34
CA ASP A 35 -15.26 -0.04 23.93
C ASP A 35 -15.52 1.45 24.27
N GLU A 36 -14.98 1.93 25.42
CA GLU A 36 -15.29 3.25 25.96
C GLU A 36 -14.06 4.18 26.10
N GLY A 37 -12.85 3.73 25.75
CA GLY A 37 -11.62 4.49 25.92
C GLY A 37 -11.20 4.70 27.40
N SER A 38 -11.71 3.88 28.34
CA SER A 38 -11.35 4.01 29.75
C SER A 38 -9.91 3.55 30.00
N PRO A 39 -9.08 4.29 30.74
CA PRO A 39 -7.68 3.90 30.97
C PRO A 39 -7.58 2.62 31.80
N LEU A 40 -6.63 1.76 31.45
CA LEU A 40 -6.32 0.56 32.22
C LEU A 40 -5.46 0.88 33.43
N SER A 41 -5.78 0.24 34.58
CA SER A 41 -4.94 0.30 35.77
C SER A 41 -3.66 -0.53 35.59
N LEU A 42 -2.61 -0.19 36.33
CA LEU A 42 -1.37 -0.95 36.30
C LEU A 42 -1.58 -2.39 36.83
N ASP A 43 -2.47 -2.59 37.79
CA ASP A 43 -2.79 -3.93 38.33
C ASP A 43 -3.45 -4.81 37.25
N THR A 44 -4.39 -4.24 36.48
CA THR A 44 -4.99 -4.91 35.31
C THR A 44 -3.92 -5.27 34.28
N ALA A 45 -3.00 -4.34 34.00
CA ALA A 45 -1.89 -4.58 33.08
C ALA A 45 -0.93 -5.67 33.58
N HIS A 46 -0.69 -5.76 34.89
CA HIS A 46 0.14 -6.85 35.49
C HIS A 46 -0.50 -8.22 35.31
N GLU A 47 -1.79 -8.37 35.58
CA GLU A 47 -2.50 -9.64 35.36
C GLU A 47 -2.49 -10.02 33.88
N MET A 48 -2.77 -9.06 32.99
CA MET A 48 -2.77 -9.30 31.56
C MET A 48 -1.40 -9.70 31.03
N ALA A 49 -0.33 -9.02 31.46
CA ALA A 49 1.04 -9.37 31.09
C ALA A 49 1.43 -10.79 31.54
N ALA A 50 1.10 -11.15 32.78
CA ALA A 50 1.37 -12.48 33.29
C ALA A 50 0.68 -13.57 32.47
N GLU A 51 -0.60 -13.39 32.15
CA GLU A 51 -1.35 -14.37 31.37
C GLU A 51 -0.95 -14.39 29.88
N MET A 52 -0.62 -13.26 29.25
CA MET A 52 -0.01 -13.22 27.92
C MET A 52 1.30 -14.02 27.87
N LYS A 53 2.19 -13.81 28.85
CA LYS A 53 3.46 -14.54 28.94
C LYS A 53 3.20 -16.05 29.11
N ASN A 54 2.32 -16.46 30.06
CA ASN A 54 2.03 -17.85 30.30
C ASN A 54 1.45 -18.51 29.03
N TRP A 55 0.51 -17.85 28.37
CA TRP A 55 -0.07 -18.31 27.11
C TRP A 55 0.98 -18.43 25.99
N ALA A 56 1.91 -17.47 25.90
CA ALA A 56 2.97 -17.48 24.90
C ALA A 56 3.99 -18.59 25.17
N MET A 57 4.36 -18.81 26.44
CA MET A 57 5.27 -19.90 26.83
C MET A 57 4.67 -21.28 26.58
N ASP A 58 3.36 -21.48 26.81
CA ASP A 58 2.65 -22.72 26.46
C ASP A 58 2.75 -23.04 24.94
N ARG A 59 3.09 -22.03 24.10
CA ARG A 59 3.28 -22.11 22.64
C ARG A 59 4.73 -22.02 22.21
N GLY A 60 5.67 -22.12 23.18
CA GLY A 60 7.11 -22.17 22.90
C GLY A 60 7.79 -20.81 22.76
N ALA A 61 7.10 -19.70 23.03
CA ALA A 61 7.75 -18.39 23.02
C ALA A 61 8.66 -18.21 24.24
N THR A 62 9.84 -17.62 24.04
CA THR A 62 10.84 -17.34 25.08
C THR A 62 11.14 -15.85 25.21
N HIS A 63 10.69 -15.07 24.23
CA HIS A 63 10.92 -13.63 24.13
C HIS A 63 9.61 -12.89 23.88
N PHE A 64 9.63 -11.58 24.12
CA PHE A 64 8.59 -10.66 23.69
C PHE A 64 9.21 -9.48 22.93
N THR A 65 8.39 -8.79 22.16
CA THR A 65 8.77 -7.57 21.46
C THR A 65 7.59 -6.60 21.39
N HIS A 66 7.88 -5.32 21.54
CA HIS A 66 6.97 -4.26 21.11
C HIS A 66 7.05 -4.14 19.61
N TRP A 67 5.97 -4.54 18.95
CA TRP A 67 5.87 -4.58 17.50
C TRP A 67 5.15 -3.33 17.01
N PHE A 68 5.78 -2.54 16.12
CA PHE A 68 5.21 -1.30 15.62
C PHE A 68 5.57 -1.03 14.16
N GLN A 69 4.87 -0.10 13.54
CA GLN A 69 5.05 0.33 12.15
C GLN A 69 5.80 1.66 12.12
N PRO A 70 7.13 1.68 11.88
CA PRO A 70 7.90 2.91 11.78
C PRO A 70 7.50 3.72 10.54
N MET A 71 7.91 4.98 10.45
CA MET A 71 7.64 5.82 9.28
C MET A 71 8.28 5.28 8.01
N THR A 72 9.39 4.57 8.13
CA THR A 72 10.07 3.83 7.05
C THR A 72 10.13 2.35 7.37
N GLY A 73 10.19 1.51 6.31
CA GLY A 73 10.19 0.05 6.46
C GLY A 73 8.81 -0.55 6.72
N VAL A 74 8.79 -1.84 7.01
CA VAL A 74 7.54 -2.61 7.18
C VAL A 74 7.13 -2.63 8.65
N THR A 75 7.98 -3.22 9.50
CA THR A 75 7.78 -3.31 10.95
C THR A 75 9.10 -3.16 11.69
N ALA A 76 9.03 -2.79 12.97
CA ALA A 76 10.17 -2.70 13.85
C ALA A 76 9.96 -3.58 15.09
N GLU A 77 11.02 -4.24 15.51
CA GLU A 77 11.03 -5.21 16.60
C GLU A 77 12.34 -5.11 17.38
N LYS A 78 12.25 -5.21 18.72
CA LYS A 78 13.38 -5.40 19.61
C LYS A 78 13.02 -6.50 20.61
N HIS A 79 13.60 -7.69 20.45
CA HIS A 79 13.26 -8.86 21.23
C HIS A 79 13.96 -8.86 22.57
N ASP A 80 13.20 -8.89 23.65
CA ASP A 80 13.69 -9.06 25.01
C ASP A 80 13.23 -10.43 25.55
N SER A 81 14.12 -11.13 26.25
CA SER A 81 13.80 -12.42 26.87
C SER A 81 12.90 -12.22 28.10
N PHE A 82 12.03 -13.18 28.39
CA PHE A 82 11.30 -13.24 29.66
C PHE A 82 12.19 -13.52 30.88
N ILE A 83 13.50 -13.74 30.70
CA ILE A 83 14.42 -14.08 31.79
C ILE A 83 14.55 -12.93 32.77
N THR A 84 14.24 -13.20 34.03
CA THR A 84 14.48 -12.31 35.17
C THR A 84 15.44 -12.99 36.15
N PRO A 85 16.56 -12.38 36.56
CA PRO A 85 17.51 -13.00 37.47
C PRO A 85 16.90 -13.18 38.86
N GLU A 86 17.08 -14.38 39.46
CA GLU A 86 16.77 -14.69 40.84
C GLU A 86 18.06 -15.06 41.56
N GLY A 87 18.68 -14.06 42.20
CA GLY A 87 20.02 -14.22 42.78
C GLY A 87 21.10 -14.37 41.73
N THR A 88 22.15 -15.17 42.03
CA THR A 88 23.33 -15.28 41.14
C THR A 88 23.32 -16.54 40.25
N SER A 89 22.42 -17.47 40.43
CA SER A 89 22.45 -18.80 39.79
C SER A 89 21.10 -19.31 39.30
N HIS A 90 20.04 -18.57 39.54
CA HIS A 90 18.68 -18.95 39.12
C HIS A 90 18.02 -17.85 38.33
N VAL A 91 17.11 -18.20 37.43
CA VAL A 91 16.30 -17.28 36.64
C VAL A 91 14.83 -17.63 36.79
N LEU A 92 13.99 -16.60 36.77
CA LEU A 92 12.55 -16.71 36.66
C LEU A 92 12.12 -16.23 35.26
N MET A 93 10.98 -16.67 34.82
CA MET A 93 10.35 -16.14 33.61
C MET A 93 9.33 -15.09 34.03
N GLY A 94 9.70 -13.82 33.85
CA GLY A 94 8.92 -12.64 34.23
C GLY A 94 8.47 -11.84 33.04
N PHE A 95 7.31 -11.21 33.15
CA PHE A 95 6.83 -10.16 32.24
C PHE A 95 5.84 -9.31 33.00
N SER A 96 6.18 -8.06 33.22
CA SER A 96 5.40 -7.16 34.07
C SER A 96 4.43 -6.31 33.26
N GLY A 97 3.38 -5.80 33.90
CA GLY A 97 2.48 -4.81 33.29
C GLY A 97 3.17 -3.52 32.85
N LYS A 98 4.31 -3.16 33.49
CA LYS A 98 5.11 -2.03 33.02
C LYS A 98 5.77 -2.32 31.68
N GLU A 99 6.31 -3.52 31.51
CA GLU A 99 6.91 -3.96 30.25
C GLU A 99 5.86 -4.17 29.15
N LEU A 100 4.63 -4.58 29.51
CA LEU A 100 3.52 -4.64 28.56
C LEU A 100 3.12 -3.25 28.07
N VAL A 101 2.90 -2.31 28.99
CA VAL A 101 2.33 -0.99 28.68
C VAL A 101 3.32 -0.10 27.95
N ARG A 102 4.62 -0.16 28.31
CA ARG A 102 5.62 0.77 27.80
C ARG A 102 6.97 0.11 27.57
N GLY A 103 7.58 0.41 26.42
CA GLY A 103 8.98 0.17 26.15
C GLY A 103 9.75 1.48 25.94
N GLU A 104 11.07 1.41 26.06
CA GLU A 104 11.97 2.54 25.84
C GLU A 104 13.06 2.15 24.82
N PRO A 105 12.70 1.98 23.52
CA PRO A 105 13.69 1.67 22.50
C PRO A 105 14.60 2.86 22.23
N ASP A 106 15.80 2.57 21.70
CA ASP A 106 16.67 3.61 21.16
C ASP A 106 16.09 4.19 19.87
N ALA A 107 15.74 5.46 19.90
CA ALA A 107 15.16 6.18 18.76
C ALA A 107 16.22 6.87 17.89
N SER A 108 17.52 6.78 18.21
CA SER A 108 18.57 7.52 17.50
C SER A 108 18.74 7.11 16.04
N SER A 109 18.40 5.86 15.70
CA SER A 109 18.50 5.30 14.35
C SER A 109 17.23 5.43 13.51
N PHE A 110 16.12 5.92 14.09
CA PHE A 110 14.88 6.10 13.35
C PHE A 110 14.84 7.48 12.67
N PRO A 111 14.36 7.57 11.43
CA PRO A 111 14.12 8.84 10.77
C PRO A 111 13.15 9.69 11.59
N SER A 112 13.50 10.94 11.87
CA SER A 112 12.70 11.85 12.69
C SER A 112 12.31 13.15 12.01
N GLY A 113 12.90 13.48 10.83
CA GLY A 113 12.62 14.70 10.10
C GLY A 113 12.72 15.97 10.98
N GLY A 114 13.70 16.00 11.87
CA GLY A 114 13.90 17.12 12.79
C GLY A 114 13.08 17.10 14.09
N LEU A 115 12.14 16.16 14.27
CA LEU A 115 11.35 16.05 15.52
C LEU A 115 12.18 15.67 16.75
N ARG A 116 13.37 15.16 16.55
CA ARG A 116 14.28 14.72 17.62
C ARG A 116 15.56 15.52 17.56
N ALA A 117 16.00 16.08 18.69
CA ALA A 117 17.31 16.67 18.78
C ALA A 117 18.40 15.59 18.64
N THR A 118 19.56 15.96 18.07
CA THR A 118 20.64 15.01 17.74
C THR A 118 21.12 14.20 18.96
N PHE A 119 21.07 14.77 20.17
CA PHE A 119 21.46 14.11 21.41
C PHE A 119 20.35 13.25 22.05
N GLU A 120 19.13 13.31 21.57
CA GLU A 120 18.03 12.51 22.10
C GLU A 120 18.07 11.11 21.49
N ALA A 121 18.28 10.09 22.33
CA ALA A 121 18.28 8.69 21.91
C ALA A 121 17.03 7.94 22.36
N ARG A 122 16.27 8.44 23.35
CA ARG A 122 15.14 7.75 23.92
C ARG A 122 13.86 8.00 23.10
N GLY A 123 13.14 6.92 22.79
CA GLY A 123 11.76 6.94 22.36
C GLY A 123 10.90 6.09 23.27
N TYR A 124 9.60 6.10 23.06
CA TYR A 124 8.65 5.30 23.82
C TYR A 124 7.77 4.51 22.87
N THR A 125 7.57 3.24 23.20
CA THR A 125 6.47 2.44 22.67
C THR A 125 5.37 2.35 23.72
N ALA A 126 4.11 2.38 23.28
CA ALA A 126 2.97 2.18 24.17
C ALA A 126 2.04 1.12 23.57
N TRP A 127 1.63 0.18 24.42
CA TRP A 127 0.73 -0.89 24.04
C TRP A 127 -0.60 -0.34 23.50
N ASP A 128 -1.05 -0.92 22.39
CA ASP A 128 -2.37 -0.69 21.83
C ASP A 128 -3.32 -1.82 22.29
N PRO A 129 -4.19 -1.60 23.27
CA PRO A 129 -5.10 -2.62 23.77
C PRO A 129 -6.23 -2.96 22.79
N THR A 130 -6.39 -2.21 21.69
CA THR A 130 -7.38 -2.48 20.63
C THR A 130 -6.89 -3.48 19.61
N ALA A 131 -5.59 -3.82 19.61
CA ALA A 131 -4.98 -4.83 18.77
C ALA A 131 -4.50 -6.03 19.59
N PHE A 132 -4.71 -7.24 19.07
CA PHE A 132 -4.32 -8.46 19.77
C PHE A 132 -2.83 -8.75 19.65
N ALA A 133 -2.21 -9.15 20.75
CA ALA A 133 -0.87 -9.71 20.75
C ALA A 133 -0.87 -11.09 20.07
N PHE A 134 0.24 -11.44 19.42
CA PHE A 134 0.36 -12.65 18.63
C PHE A 134 1.76 -13.27 18.78
N ILE A 135 1.90 -14.54 18.43
CA ILE A 135 3.19 -15.22 18.43
C ILE A 135 3.71 -15.38 17.02
N LYS A 136 4.93 -14.90 16.80
CA LYS A 136 5.66 -14.99 15.53
C LYS A 136 7.12 -15.35 15.82
N ASP A 137 7.68 -16.33 15.13
CA ASP A 137 9.10 -16.73 15.24
C ASP A 137 9.56 -17.00 16.70
N GLY A 138 8.69 -17.60 17.53
CA GLY A 138 9.00 -17.92 18.91
C GLY A 138 9.01 -16.71 19.87
N SER A 139 8.47 -15.58 19.46
CA SER A 139 8.34 -14.36 20.27
C SER A 139 6.89 -13.92 20.38
N LEU A 140 6.51 -13.41 21.54
CA LEU A 140 5.26 -12.70 21.76
C LEU A 140 5.39 -11.27 21.20
N CYS A 141 4.68 -10.99 20.13
CA CYS A 141 4.61 -9.68 19.50
C CYS A 141 3.44 -8.88 20.06
N ILE A 142 3.71 -7.71 20.60
CA ILE A 142 2.72 -6.82 21.23
C ILE A 142 2.56 -5.60 20.33
N PRO A 143 1.39 -5.41 19.69
CA PRO A 143 1.16 -4.21 18.87
C PRO A 143 1.25 -2.94 19.72
N THR A 144 2.07 -1.99 19.26
CA THR A 144 2.33 -0.73 19.96
C THR A 144 2.35 0.44 19.01
N ILE A 145 2.20 1.64 19.56
CA ILE A 145 2.58 2.89 18.92
C ILE A 145 4.03 3.21 19.27
N PHE A 146 4.64 4.15 18.53
CA PHE A 146 5.98 4.65 18.79
C PHE A 146 6.04 6.17 18.71
N CYS A 147 6.59 6.82 19.73
CA CYS A 147 6.74 8.27 19.78
C CYS A 147 8.14 8.69 20.26
N SER A 148 8.47 9.96 19.99
CA SER A 148 9.68 10.60 20.46
C SER A 148 9.68 10.78 21.98
N TYR A 149 10.82 11.21 22.54
CA TYR A 149 10.92 11.56 23.96
C TYR A 149 9.93 12.66 24.38
N SER A 150 9.60 13.58 23.48
CA SER A 150 8.64 14.67 23.69
C SER A 150 7.20 14.32 23.30
N GLY A 151 6.95 13.10 22.82
CA GLY A 151 5.59 12.58 22.58
C GLY A 151 5.07 12.71 21.16
N GLN A 152 5.86 13.22 20.19
CA GLN A 152 5.45 13.26 18.78
C GLN A 152 5.43 11.86 18.18
N ALA A 153 4.43 11.58 17.35
CA ALA A 153 4.28 10.31 16.67
C ALA A 153 5.41 10.06 15.64
N LEU A 154 6.18 8.99 15.84
CA LEU A 154 7.24 8.53 14.95
C LEU A 154 6.86 7.24 14.21
N ASP A 155 5.58 6.91 14.18
CA ASP A 155 5.03 5.70 13.59
C ASP A 155 3.86 6.02 12.63
N LYS A 156 3.32 4.96 12.03
CA LYS A 156 2.16 5.03 11.14
C LYS A 156 0.84 4.73 11.84
N LYS A 157 0.88 4.07 13.00
CA LYS A 157 -0.32 3.62 13.73
C LYS A 157 -0.97 4.74 14.53
N THR A 158 -0.18 5.58 15.20
CA THR A 158 -0.72 6.69 16.02
C THR A 158 -1.64 7.62 15.22
N PRO A 159 -1.25 8.13 14.04
CA PRO A 159 -2.14 8.98 13.24
C PRO A 159 -3.40 8.25 12.77
N LEU A 160 -3.28 6.96 12.45
CA LEU A 160 -4.43 6.15 12.06
C LEU A 160 -5.47 6.06 13.19
N LEU A 161 -5.04 5.73 14.40
CA LEU A 161 -5.92 5.64 15.58
C LEU A 161 -6.59 6.99 15.86
N ARG A 162 -5.81 8.09 15.85
CA ARG A 162 -6.35 9.46 16.02
C ARG A 162 -7.41 9.76 14.96
N SER A 163 -7.19 9.41 13.70
CA SER A 163 -8.14 9.65 12.60
C SER A 163 -9.40 8.81 12.72
N MET A 164 -9.30 7.56 13.21
CA MET A 164 -10.45 6.70 13.47
C MET A 164 -11.35 7.27 14.59
N ASP A 165 -10.75 7.76 15.66
CA ASP A 165 -11.49 8.38 16.77
C ASP A 165 -12.22 9.65 16.32
N GLU A 166 -11.57 10.49 15.51
CA GLU A 166 -12.19 11.68 14.95
C GLU A 166 -13.33 11.37 13.99
N LEU A 167 -13.13 10.43 13.07
CA LEU A 167 -14.17 9.95 12.18
C LEU A 167 -15.38 9.45 12.97
N SER A 168 -15.14 8.63 14.00
CA SER A 168 -16.20 8.12 14.87
C SER A 168 -16.97 9.25 15.53
N ARG A 169 -16.27 10.24 16.10
CA ARG A 169 -16.87 11.37 16.80
C ARG A 169 -17.81 12.16 15.90
N GLN A 170 -17.36 12.53 14.70
CA GLN A 170 -18.15 13.34 13.78
C GLN A 170 -19.30 12.53 13.14
N ALA A 171 -19.06 11.27 12.79
CA ALA A 171 -20.10 10.41 12.23
C ALA A 171 -21.24 10.14 13.23
N VAL A 172 -20.92 9.92 14.50
CA VAL A 172 -21.94 9.75 15.57
C VAL A 172 -22.75 11.02 15.77
N ARG A 173 -22.16 12.23 15.66
CA ARG A 173 -22.92 13.49 15.69
C ARG A 173 -23.98 13.51 14.59
N VAL A 174 -23.59 13.21 13.35
CA VAL A 174 -24.51 13.17 12.21
C VAL A 174 -25.60 12.11 12.42
N LEU A 175 -25.26 10.90 12.88
CA LEU A 175 -26.22 9.81 13.08
C LEU A 175 -27.26 10.15 14.14
N ARG A 176 -26.90 10.88 15.19
CA ARG A 176 -27.84 11.37 16.20
C ARG A 176 -28.92 12.30 15.63
N LEU A 177 -28.59 13.07 14.60
CA LEU A 177 -29.56 13.93 13.90
C LEU A 177 -30.59 13.11 13.11
N PHE A 178 -30.23 11.88 12.68
CA PHE A 178 -31.16 10.90 12.11
C PHE A 178 -31.96 10.10 13.15
N GLY A 179 -31.69 10.33 14.45
CA GLY A 179 -32.35 9.61 15.55
C GLY A 179 -31.68 8.31 15.98
N ASP A 180 -30.50 7.98 15.47
CA ASP A 180 -29.73 6.78 15.82
C ASP A 180 -29.00 6.98 17.17
N THR A 181 -29.77 6.96 18.26
CA THR A 181 -29.24 7.25 19.62
C THR A 181 -28.52 6.07 20.28
N ASP A 182 -28.69 4.88 19.76
CA ASP A 182 -28.06 3.63 20.21
C ASP A 182 -26.63 3.43 19.65
N VAL A 183 -26.28 4.14 18.57
CA VAL A 183 -24.94 4.12 18.00
C VAL A 183 -23.95 4.88 18.90
N LYS A 184 -22.93 4.18 19.38
CA LYS A 184 -21.87 4.76 20.23
C LYS A 184 -20.57 5.01 19.46
N LYS A 185 -20.29 4.19 18.46
CA LYS A 185 -19.03 4.21 17.69
C LYS A 185 -19.28 3.95 16.21
N VAL A 186 -18.51 4.64 15.38
CA VAL A 186 -18.39 4.37 13.94
C VAL A 186 -16.96 3.98 13.66
N VAL A 187 -16.77 2.94 12.85
CA VAL A 187 -15.46 2.35 12.56
C VAL A 187 -15.23 2.33 11.07
N SER A 188 -14.08 2.82 10.62
CA SER A 188 -13.62 2.57 9.24
C SER A 188 -13.21 1.11 9.09
N GLN A 189 -13.65 0.49 8.00
CA GLN A 189 -13.40 -0.90 7.66
C GLN A 189 -12.62 -0.98 6.36
N VAL A 190 -11.62 -1.85 6.33
CA VAL A 190 -10.67 -1.93 5.23
C VAL A 190 -10.39 -3.37 4.85
N GLY A 191 -10.33 -3.63 3.53
CA GLY A 191 -9.91 -4.91 2.96
C GLY A 191 -8.93 -4.66 1.82
N PRO A 192 -7.60 -4.73 2.08
CA PRO A 192 -6.60 -4.51 1.05
C PRO A 192 -6.37 -5.77 0.22
N GLU A 193 -6.40 -5.63 -1.10
CA GLU A 193 -6.09 -6.70 -2.07
C GLU A 193 -4.60 -6.63 -2.40
N GLN A 194 -3.79 -7.56 -1.88
CA GLN A 194 -2.34 -7.54 -2.02
C GLN A 194 -1.89 -8.24 -3.29
N GLU A 195 -1.41 -7.48 -4.27
CA GLU A 195 -0.72 -8.01 -5.45
C GLU A 195 0.78 -8.18 -5.19
N TYR A 196 1.38 -9.19 -5.83
CA TYR A 196 2.79 -9.52 -5.67
C TYR A 196 3.31 -10.39 -6.81
N PHE A 197 4.65 -10.40 -7.01
CA PHE A 197 5.31 -11.33 -7.92
C PHE A 197 6.04 -12.45 -7.16
N LEU A 198 6.04 -13.65 -7.74
CA LEU A 198 6.84 -14.77 -7.27
C LEU A 198 7.84 -15.18 -8.36
N ILE A 199 9.12 -15.11 -8.05
CA ILE A 199 10.19 -15.51 -8.95
C ILE A 199 11.09 -16.55 -8.30
N ASP A 200 11.79 -17.32 -9.12
CA ASP A 200 12.75 -18.31 -8.65
C ASP A 200 13.90 -17.65 -7.89
N LYS A 201 14.27 -18.18 -6.72
CA LYS A 201 15.30 -17.62 -5.86
C LYS A 201 16.69 -17.68 -6.49
N ASP A 202 17.00 -18.73 -7.24
CA ASP A 202 18.32 -18.89 -7.86
C ASP A 202 18.49 -17.88 -9.00
N VAL A 203 17.41 -17.57 -9.73
CA VAL A 203 17.41 -16.53 -10.78
C VAL A 203 17.48 -15.13 -10.14
N PHE A 204 16.73 -14.88 -9.07
CA PHE A 204 16.76 -13.63 -8.31
C PHE A 204 18.17 -13.29 -7.82
N ASN A 205 18.87 -14.25 -7.22
CA ASN A 205 20.19 -14.04 -6.64
C ASN A 205 21.27 -13.65 -7.67
N GLN A 206 21.00 -13.84 -8.96
CA GLN A 206 21.90 -13.44 -10.06
C GLN A 206 21.67 -11.98 -10.51
N ARG A 207 20.72 -11.28 -9.90
CA ARG A 207 20.32 -9.92 -10.27
C ARG A 207 20.57 -8.95 -9.11
N GLU A 208 21.68 -8.20 -9.15
CA GLU A 208 22.02 -7.22 -8.11
C GLU A 208 20.95 -6.15 -7.95
N ASP A 209 20.32 -5.71 -9.05
CA ASP A 209 19.22 -4.74 -9.01
C ASP A 209 17.99 -5.25 -8.25
N LEU A 210 17.57 -6.51 -8.48
CA LEU A 210 16.47 -7.11 -7.73
C LEU A 210 16.78 -7.25 -6.24
N VAL A 211 18.02 -7.64 -5.90
CA VAL A 211 18.48 -7.81 -4.52
C VAL A 211 18.49 -6.47 -3.77
N LEU A 212 19.00 -5.41 -4.40
CA LEU A 212 19.19 -4.12 -3.75
C LEU A 212 17.99 -3.19 -3.82
N THR A 213 17.19 -3.27 -4.90
CA THR A 213 16.11 -2.30 -5.17
C THR A 213 14.73 -2.92 -5.27
N GLY A 214 14.62 -4.24 -5.35
CA GLY A 214 13.34 -4.96 -5.51
C GLY A 214 12.75 -4.87 -6.92
N ARG A 215 13.43 -4.20 -7.87
CA ARG A 215 13.01 -4.09 -9.27
C ARG A 215 14.18 -4.27 -10.26
N THR A 216 13.87 -4.63 -11.49
CA THR A 216 14.83 -4.66 -12.57
C THR A 216 15.15 -3.25 -13.07
N LEU A 217 16.43 -2.86 -13.01
CA LEU A 217 16.90 -1.57 -13.53
C LEU A 217 17.19 -1.64 -15.03
N PHE A 218 17.49 -2.86 -15.53
CA PHE A 218 17.67 -3.21 -16.91
C PHE A 218 16.86 -4.45 -17.26
N GLY A 219 16.50 -4.63 -18.52
CA GLY A 219 15.82 -5.81 -19.03
C GLY A 219 15.04 -5.53 -20.30
N ALA A 220 15.48 -6.14 -21.39
CA ALA A 220 14.80 -6.07 -22.67
C ALA A 220 13.44 -6.78 -22.62
N LYS A 221 12.49 -6.29 -23.42
CA LYS A 221 11.16 -6.90 -23.50
C LYS A 221 11.29 -8.35 -24.02
N PRO A 222 10.70 -9.34 -23.33
CA PRO A 222 10.74 -10.72 -23.77
C PRO A 222 9.85 -10.93 -25.00
N PRO A 223 10.07 -12.01 -25.79
CA PRO A 223 9.21 -12.34 -26.92
C PRO A 223 7.73 -12.56 -26.56
N LYS A 224 7.49 -13.05 -25.35
CA LYS A 224 6.16 -13.19 -24.76
C LYS A 224 6.15 -12.51 -23.41
N GLY A 225 5.19 -11.60 -23.20
CA GLY A 225 4.82 -11.01 -21.92
C GLY A 225 3.42 -11.47 -21.48
N GLN A 226 2.49 -10.53 -21.42
CA GLN A 226 1.10 -10.75 -21.00
C GLN A 226 0.09 -10.69 -22.15
N GLU A 227 0.54 -10.68 -23.41
CA GLU A 227 -0.26 -10.37 -24.60
C GLU A 227 -1.46 -11.31 -24.82
N LEU A 228 -1.41 -12.53 -24.32
CA LEU A 228 -2.49 -13.50 -24.45
C LEU A 228 -3.42 -13.56 -23.23
N GLU A 229 -3.09 -12.83 -22.17
CA GLU A 229 -3.81 -12.85 -20.88
C GLU A 229 -4.02 -14.26 -20.29
N ASP A 230 -3.19 -15.21 -20.75
CA ASP A 230 -3.27 -16.64 -20.43
C ASP A 230 -2.80 -16.99 -19.01
N HIS A 231 -2.17 -16.05 -18.30
CA HIS A 231 -1.80 -16.22 -16.91
C HIS A 231 -3.00 -15.96 -15.97
N TYR A 232 -3.75 -14.89 -16.18
CA TYR A 232 -4.89 -14.54 -15.33
C TYR A 232 -5.96 -15.65 -15.29
N PHE A 233 -6.33 -16.19 -16.44
CA PHE A 233 -7.30 -17.29 -16.55
C PHE A 233 -6.66 -18.69 -16.50
N GLY A 234 -5.34 -18.76 -16.29
CA GLY A 234 -4.59 -20.00 -16.18
C GLY A 234 -4.76 -20.68 -14.83
N THR A 235 -4.41 -21.96 -14.79
CA THR A 235 -4.32 -22.70 -13.52
C THR A 235 -3.12 -22.23 -12.70
N ILE A 236 -3.27 -22.20 -11.38
CA ILE A 236 -2.14 -21.91 -10.48
C ILE A 236 -1.12 -23.05 -10.62
N LYS A 237 0.13 -22.69 -10.90
CA LYS A 237 1.22 -23.64 -11.06
C LYS A 237 1.49 -24.42 -9.77
N PRO A 238 1.91 -25.69 -9.82
CA PRO A 238 2.01 -26.54 -8.62
C PRO A 238 2.86 -25.96 -7.49
N ARG A 239 4.03 -25.39 -7.81
CA ARG A 239 4.92 -24.77 -6.83
C ARG A 239 4.30 -23.52 -6.18
N VAL A 240 3.61 -22.71 -6.97
CA VAL A 240 2.86 -21.55 -6.49
C VAL A 240 1.66 -21.98 -5.62
N ALA A 241 0.95 -23.04 -6.02
CA ALA A 241 -0.16 -23.57 -5.23
C ALA A 241 0.29 -24.09 -3.85
N ALA A 242 1.46 -24.74 -3.78
CA ALA A 242 2.05 -25.16 -2.51
C ALA A 242 2.42 -23.97 -1.62
N TYR A 243 3.04 -22.94 -2.19
CA TYR A 243 3.32 -21.69 -1.51
C TYR A 243 2.03 -21.02 -0.98
N MET A 244 1.03 -20.85 -1.83
CA MET A 244 -0.23 -20.20 -1.46
C MET A 244 -0.98 -20.96 -0.37
N LYS A 245 -0.86 -22.29 -0.35
CA LYS A 245 -1.46 -23.12 0.70
C LYS A 245 -0.77 -22.89 2.04
N GLU A 246 0.56 -22.90 2.09
CA GLU A 246 1.32 -22.66 3.31
C GLU A 246 1.12 -21.21 3.79
N LEU A 247 1.07 -20.25 2.87
CA LEU A 247 0.77 -18.86 3.18
C LEU A 247 -0.58 -18.70 3.89
N ASP A 248 -1.64 -19.32 3.37
CA ASP A 248 -2.95 -19.29 4.03
C ASP A 248 -2.89 -19.88 5.45
N GLU A 249 -2.21 -21.03 5.63
CA GLU A 249 -2.09 -21.69 6.94
C GLU A 249 -1.35 -20.79 7.95
N GLU A 250 -0.27 -20.12 7.55
CA GLU A 250 0.47 -19.19 8.41
C GLU A 250 -0.34 -17.92 8.73
N LEU A 251 -1.05 -17.37 7.77
CA LEU A 251 -1.92 -16.21 7.96
C LEU A 251 -3.11 -16.54 8.87
N TRP A 252 -3.74 -17.71 8.70
CA TRP A 252 -4.84 -18.14 9.57
C TRP A 252 -4.41 -18.33 11.01
N LYS A 253 -3.20 -18.87 11.28
CA LYS A 253 -2.65 -18.96 12.66
C LYS A 253 -2.60 -17.58 13.33
N LEU A 254 -2.29 -16.54 12.55
CA LEU A 254 -2.23 -15.15 13.01
C LEU A 254 -3.61 -14.45 13.02
N GLY A 255 -4.70 -15.17 12.78
CA GLY A 255 -6.05 -14.61 12.77
C GLY A 255 -6.38 -13.75 11.53
N ILE A 256 -5.52 -13.78 10.51
CA ILE A 256 -5.74 -13.02 9.27
C ILE A 256 -6.72 -13.77 8.39
N LEU A 257 -7.80 -13.10 8.01
CA LEU A 257 -8.90 -13.67 7.22
C LEU A 257 -8.54 -13.76 5.72
N SER A 258 -7.38 -14.36 5.36
CA SER A 258 -7.02 -14.64 3.97
C SER A 258 -8.07 -15.54 3.32
N LYS A 259 -8.71 -15.07 2.25
CA LYS A 259 -9.85 -15.75 1.63
C LYS A 259 -9.64 -16.04 0.16
N THR A 260 -9.16 -15.06 -0.60
CA THR A 260 -9.06 -15.14 -2.07
C THR A 260 -7.60 -15.15 -2.49
N LYS A 261 -7.29 -15.99 -3.46
CA LYS A 261 -5.97 -16.06 -4.10
C LYS A 261 -6.13 -16.49 -5.55
N HIS A 262 -5.44 -15.83 -6.45
CA HIS A 262 -5.45 -16.15 -7.88
C HIS A 262 -4.21 -15.60 -8.59
N ASN A 263 -4.08 -15.95 -9.88
CA ASN A 263 -3.10 -15.35 -10.75
C ASN A 263 -3.56 -13.97 -11.20
N GLU A 264 -2.61 -13.05 -11.36
CA GLU A 264 -2.82 -11.74 -11.97
C GLU A 264 -2.40 -11.72 -13.45
N VAL A 265 -2.57 -10.57 -14.13
CA VAL A 265 -2.40 -10.46 -15.58
C VAL A 265 -0.96 -10.68 -16.01
N ALA A 266 0.01 -10.10 -15.29
CA ALA A 266 1.42 -10.29 -15.64
C ALA A 266 1.90 -11.71 -15.32
N PRO A 267 2.78 -12.30 -16.13
CA PRO A 267 3.43 -13.56 -15.81
C PRO A 267 4.12 -13.48 -14.45
N ALA A 268 4.02 -14.53 -13.63
CA ALA A 268 4.53 -14.62 -12.27
C ALA A 268 3.87 -13.67 -11.24
N GLN A 269 2.81 -12.96 -11.61
CA GLN A 269 2.05 -12.10 -10.71
C GLN A 269 0.84 -12.83 -10.12
N HIS A 270 0.56 -12.54 -8.84
CA HIS A 270 -0.51 -13.15 -8.07
C HIS A 270 -1.14 -12.12 -7.14
N GLU A 271 -2.34 -12.45 -6.62
CA GLU A 271 -3.04 -11.65 -5.62
C GLU A 271 -3.48 -12.51 -4.44
N ALA A 272 -3.48 -11.89 -3.26
CA ALA A 272 -4.12 -12.42 -2.06
C ALA A 272 -5.01 -11.33 -1.43
N ALA A 273 -6.28 -11.66 -1.23
CA ALA A 273 -7.26 -10.73 -0.69
C ALA A 273 -7.88 -11.28 0.60
N PRO A 274 -7.82 -10.53 1.73
CA PRO A 274 -8.48 -10.88 2.97
C PRO A 274 -9.95 -10.44 2.97
N ILE A 275 -10.71 -10.95 3.92
CA ILE A 275 -11.96 -10.33 4.34
C ILE A 275 -11.59 -9.05 5.12
N TYR A 276 -12.40 -7.99 4.93
CA TYR A 276 -12.20 -6.71 5.61
C TYR A 276 -12.29 -6.83 7.14
N SER A 277 -11.59 -5.95 7.82
CA SER A 277 -11.66 -5.71 9.27
C SER A 277 -11.65 -4.21 9.57
N ASP A 278 -11.69 -3.82 10.84
CA ASP A 278 -11.43 -2.43 11.20
C ASP A 278 -10.06 -1.97 10.70
N ALA A 279 -9.91 -0.68 10.42
CA ALA A 279 -8.71 -0.15 9.75
C ALA A 279 -7.43 -0.38 10.56
N ASN A 280 -7.48 -0.36 11.91
CA ASN A 280 -6.32 -0.66 12.75
C ASN A 280 -5.85 -2.10 12.59
N THR A 281 -6.78 -3.05 12.75
CA THR A 281 -6.50 -4.49 12.55
C THR A 281 -6.07 -4.77 11.11
N ALA A 282 -6.73 -4.18 10.10
CA ALA A 282 -6.38 -4.36 8.69
C ALA A 282 -4.96 -3.89 8.38
N CYS A 283 -4.53 -2.76 8.96
CA CYS A 283 -3.16 -2.26 8.79
C CYS A 283 -2.13 -3.21 9.39
N ASP A 284 -2.33 -3.66 10.63
CA ASP A 284 -1.43 -4.62 11.27
C ASP A 284 -1.38 -5.94 10.48
N HIS A 285 -2.54 -6.47 10.08
CA HIS A 285 -2.64 -7.69 9.30
C HIS A 285 -1.96 -7.58 7.92
N ASN A 286 -2.08 -6.43 7.24
CA ASN A 286 -1.41 -6.24 5.96
C ASN A 286 0.12 -6.20 6.12
N GLN A 287 0.65 -5.58 7.17
CA GLN A 287 2.08 -5.58 7.46
C GLN A 287 2.59 -7.00 7.71
N LEU A 288 1.86 -7.78 8.52
CA LEU A 288 2.17 -9.20 8.77
C LEU A 288 2.08 -10.03 7.50
N THR A 289 1.06 -9.80 6.68
CA THR A 289 0.88 -10.49 5.39
C THR A 289 2.10 -10.29 4.49
N MET A 290 2.57 -9.05 4.33
CA MET A 290 3.76 -8.75 3.54
C MET A 290 5.03 -9.44 4.06
N GLU A 291 5.18 -9.54 5.36
CA GLU A 291 6.31 -10.23 5.98
C GLU A 291 6.22 -11.75 5.78
N VAL A 292 5.06 -12.34 6.06
CA VAL A 292 4.82 -13.78 5.93
C VAL A 292 4.95 -14.23 4.47
N MET A 293 4.46 -13.46 3.50
CA MET A 293 4.63 -13.71 2.07
C MET A 293 6.11 -13.92 1.70
N LYS A 294 6.99 -13.04 2.16
CA LYS A 294 8.43 -13.14 1.90
C LYS A 294 9.05 -14.37 2.56
N LYS A 295 8.69 -14.67 3.81
CA LYS A 295 9.21 -15.82 4.56
C LYS A 295 8.79 -17.14 3.94
N VAL A 296 7.51 -17.28 3.61
CA VAL A 296 6.98 -18.52 3.00
C VAL A 296 7.56 -18.70 1.59
N ALA A 297 7.71 -17.64 0.79
CA ALA A 297 8.36 -17.73 -0.52
C ALA A 297 9.79 -18.33 -0.41
N GLY A 298 10.55 -17.88 0.59
CA GLY A 298 11.89 -18.42 0.86
C GLY A 298 11.91 -19.93 1.17
N ARG A 299 10.89 -20.46 1.85
CA ARG A 299 10.74 -21.91 2.14
C ARG A 299 10.47 -22.72 0.87
N HIS A 300 9.87 -22.12 -0.16
CA HIS A 300 9.59 -22.72 -1.46
C HIS A 300 10.66 -22.40 -2.52
N ASN A 301 11.85 -21.95 -2.12
CA ASN A 301 12.92 -21.52 -3.01
C ASN A 301 12.47 -20.45 -4.04
N MET A 302 11.57 -19.55 -3.60
CA MET A 302 11.08 -18.41 -4.36
C MET A 302 11.36 -17.11 -3.60
N VAL A 303 11.22 -16.00 -4.30
CA VAL A 303 11.23 -14.65 -3.72
C VAL A 303 9.92 -13.95 -4.05
N CYS A 304 9.30 -13.39 -3.03
CA CYS A 304 8.11 -12.54 -3.17
C CYS A 304 8.56 -11.09 -3.35
N LEU A 305 8.25 -10.52 -4.51
CA LEU A 305 8.50 -9.11 -4.81
C LEU A 305 7.24 -8.31 -4.54
N LEU A 306 7.35 -7.33 -3.65
CA LEU A 306 6.27 -6.39 -3.28
C LEU A 306 6.51 -4.99 -3.85
N HIS A 307 7.44 -4.82 -4.77
CA HIS A 307 7.66 -3.55 -5.46
C HIS A 307 6.50 -3.26 -6.42
N GLU A 308 6.16 -1.98 -6.61
CA GLU A 308 5.04 -1.54 -7.46
C GLU A 308 5.26 -1.86 -8.94
N LYS A 309 6.51 -1.87 -9.41
CA LYS A 309 6.87 -2.14 -10.81
C LYS A 309 8.18 -2.93 -10.91
N PRO A 310 8.18 -4.22 -10.53
CA PRO A 310 9.41 -5.02 -10.58
C PRO A 310 9.93 -5.21 -12.01
N PHE A 311 9.03 -5.23 -12.99
CA PHE A 311 9.33 -5.48 -14.40
C PHE A 311 8.67 -4.42 -15.27
N ALA A 312 9.46 -3.76 -16.12
CA ALA A 312 8.92 -2.83 -17.09
C ALA A 312 8.13 -3.55 -18.20
N GLY A 313 7.13 -2.90 -18.76
CA GLY A 313 6.37 -3.42 -19.90
C GLY A 313 5.27 -4.43 -19.59
N VAL A 314 5.12 -4.85 -18.32
CA VAL A 314 4.00 -5.68 -17.82
C VAL A 314 3.29 -4.97 -16.68
N ASN A 315 2.13 -5.49 -16.23
CA ASN A 315 1.40 -4.92 -15.09
C ASN A 315 2.31 -4.76 -13.87
N GLY A 316 2.11 -3.67 -13.15
CA GLY A 316 2.67 -3.46 -11.82
C GLY A 316 1.76 -4.04 -10.73
N SER A 317 2.22 -4.01 -9.49
CA SER A 317 1.50 -4.50 -8.32
C SER A 317 1.06 -3.36 -7.42
N GLY A 318 -0.20 -3.39 -7.00
CA GLY A 318 -0.80 -2.46 -6.05
C GLY A 318 -1.43 -3.15 -4.86
N LYS A 319 -2.20 -2.36 -4.11
CA LYS A 319 -3.19 -2.80 -3.14
C LYS A 319 -4.47 -2.04 -3.41
N HIS A 320 -5.52 -2.73 -3.81
CA HIS A 320 -6.81 -2.06 -3.88
C HIS A 320 -7.38 -1.98 -2.47
N ASP A 321 -7.46 -0.78 -1.93
CA ASP A 321 -7.88 -0.52 -0.56
C ASP A 321 -9.39 -0.34 -0.52
N ASN A 322 -10.11 -1.39 -0.20
CA ASN A 322 -11.56 -1.39 -0.09
C ASN A 322 -11.98 -0.75 1.23
N TRP A 323 -12.27 0.55 1.20
CA TRP A 323 -12.59 1.37 2.37
C TRP A 323 -14.09 1.59 2.52
N SER A 324 -14.61 1.45 3.74
CA SER A 324 -16.00 1.71 4.11
C SER A 324 -16.10 2.14 5.58
N ILE A 325 -17.30 2.54 6.01
CA ILE A 325 -17.57 2.89 7.41
C ILE A 325 -18.83 2.20 7.90
N SER A 326 -18.78 1.70 9.14
CA SER A 326 -19.91 0.99 9.77
C SER A 326 -20.06 1.40 11.22
N THR A 327 -21.29 1.33 11.71
CA THR A 327 -21.61 1.54 13.13
C THR A 327 -21.26 0.29 13.94
N ASP A 328 -21.11 0.44 15.25
CA ASP A 328 -21.00 -0.64 16.25
C ASP A 328 -22.24 -1.54 16.30
N THR A 329 -23.38 -1.04 15.78
CA THR A 329 -24.61 -1.82 15.61
C THR A 329 -24.66 -2.63 14.30
N GLY A 330 -23.61 -2.56 13.48
CA GLY A 330 -23.47 -3.34 12.23
C GLY A 330 -24.08 -2.72 10.98
N MET A 331 -24.49 -1.44 11.02
CA MET A 331 -24.99 -0.72 9.86
C MET A 331 -23.85 -0.14 9.05
N ASN A 332 -23.73 -0.56 7.78
CA ASN A 332 -22.80 0.05 6.83
C ASN A 332 -23.40 1.34 6.25
N LEU A 333 -22.67 2.46 6.37
CA LEU A 333 -23.16 3.81 6.04
C LEU A 333 -23.08 4.13 4.54
N PHE A 334 -22.35 3.33 3.77
CA PHE A 334 -22.30 3.40 2.30
C PHE A 334 -23.20 2.36 1.63
N ARG A 335 -24.07 1.66 2.36
CA ARG A 335 -25.04 0.75 1.76
C ARG A 335 -26.24 1.52 1.21
N PRO A 336 -26.45 1.54 -0.12
CA PRO A 336 -27.56 2.31 -0.72
C PRO A 336 -28.93 1.79 -0.31
N GLY A 337 -29.06 0.50 0.00
CA GLY A 337 -30.33 -0.15 0.27
C GLY A 337 -31.09 -0.53 -1.00
N SER A 338 -32.40 -0.81 -0.86
CA SER A 338 -33.27 -1.17 -2.00
C SER A 338 -33.76 0.05 -2.79
N THR A 339 -33.72 1.23 -2.18
CA THR A 339 -34.17 2.51 -2.77
C THR A 339 -33.12 3.60 -2.50
N PRO A 340 -32.00 3.57 -3.24
CA PRO A 340 -30.87 4.49 -2.99
C PRO A 340 -31.26 5.97 -3.04
N SER A 341 -32.14 6.34 -3.98
CA SER A 341 -32.63 7.72 -4.16
C SER A 341 -33.43 8.28 -2.97
N GLN A 342 -33.94 7.41 -2.09
CA GLN A 342 -34.72 7.77 -0.91
C GLN A 342 -33.95 7.56 0.40
N ASN A 343 -32.74 7.01 0.34
CA ASN A 343 -31.91 6.77 1.52
C ASN A 343 -31.13 8.05 1.87
N ALA A 344 -31.77 8.97 2.58
CA ALA A 344 -31.20 10.28 2.93
C ALA A 344 -29.88 10.16 3.71
N ARG A 345 -29.74 9.16 4.59
CA ARG A 345 -28.49 8.88 5.31
C ARG A 345 -27.37 8.51 4.35
N PHE A 346 -27.60 7.52 3.47
CA PHE A 346 -26.64 7.13 2.46
C PHE A 346 -26.22 8.32 1.58
N LEU A 347 -27.19 9.12 1.12
CA LEU A 347 -26.93 10.29 0.27
C LEU A 347 -26.10 11.37 0.97
N LEU A 348 -26.31 11.57 2.27
CA LEU A 348 -25.47 12.50 3.07
C LEU A 348 -24.02 12.01 3.15
N PHE A 349 -23.79 10.73 3.49
CA PHE A 349 -22.44 10.17 3.57
C PHE A 349 -21.75 10.13 2.20
N LEU A 350 -22.50 9.85 1.13
CA LEU A 350 -22.00 9.91 -0.24
C LEU A 350 -21.60 11.34 -0.61
N ALA A 351 -22.43 12.34 -0.32
CA ALA A 351 -22.13 13.74 -0.58
C ALA A 351 -20.90 14.22 0.20
N ALA A 352 -20.76 13.82 1.48
CA ALA A 352 -19.58 14.11 2.29
C ALA A 352 -18.30 13.51 1.67
N PHE A 353 -18.37 12.27 1.20
CA PHE A 353 -17.24 11.62 0.52
C PHE A 353 -16.84 12.33 -0.78
N ILE A 354 -17.82 12.64 -1.64
CA ILE A 354 -17.59 13.35 -2.90
C ILE A 354 -16.93 14.71 -2.65
N LYS A 355 -17.46 15.48 -1.69
CA LYS A 355 -16.91 16.79 -1.31
C LYS A 355 -15.49 16.66 -0.77
N GLY A 356 -15.26 15.76 0.19
CA GLY A 356 -13.95 15.57 0.80
C GLY A 356 -12.89 15.15 -0.21
N VAL A 357 -13.21 14.21 -1.12
CA VAL A 357 -12.29 13.81 -2.19
C VAL A 357 -12.00 14.96 -3.15
N ASP A 358 -12.99 15.78 -3.49
CA ASP A 358 -12.78 16.93 -4.38
C ASP A 358 -11.92 18.02 -3.74
N GLU A 359 -12.17 18.37 -2.48
CA GLU A 359 -11.40 19.40 -1.78
C GLU A 359 -9.96 18.97 -1.44
N TYR A 360 -9.74 17.68 -1.18
CA TYR A 360 -8.46 17.12 -0.71
C TYR A 360 -7.85 16.07 -1.66
N GLN A 361 -8.13 16.18 -2.97
CA GLN A 361 -7.60 15.28 -3.98
C GLN A 361 -6.05 15.23 -3.99
N ASP A 362 -5.42 16.37 -3.78
CA ASP A 362 -3.97 16.50 -3.68
C ASP A 362 -3.40 15.79 -2.44
N LEU A 363 -4.07 15.85 -1.29
CA LEU A 363 -3.69 15.09 -0.10
C LEU A 363 -3.81 13.58 -0.32
N LEU A 364 -4.89 13.14 -0.97
CA LEU A 364 -5.06 11.72 -1.32
C LEU A 364 -3.95 11.26 -2.27
N ARG A 365 -3.57 12.09 -3.26
CA ARG A 365 -2.43 11.79 -4.14
C ARG A 365 -1.11 11.71 -3.36
N CYS A 366 -0.87 12.61 -2.40
CA CYS A 366 0.30 12.54 -1.50
C CYS A 366 0.33 11.25 -0.69
N SER A 367 -0.82 10.79 -0.21
CA SER A 367 -0.91 9.60 0.65
C SER A 367 -0.45 8.30 -0.02
N VAL A 368 -0.42 8.28 -1.35
CA VAL A 368 0.01 7.15 -2.19
C VAL A 368 1.30 7.45 -2.98
N ALA A 369 1.96 8.57 -2.69
CA ALA A 369 3.18 8.97 -3.36
C ALA A 369 4.37 8.16 -2.86
N ASN A 370 5.04 7.45 -3.76
CA ASN A 370 6.33 6.81 -3.56
C ASN A 370 7.03 6.57 -4.90
N THR A 371 8.33 6.27 -4.86
CA THR A 371 9.16 6.04 -6.04
C THR A 371 8.61 4.90 -6.93
N GLY A 372 8.10 3.83 -6.31
CA GLY A 372 7.53 2.69 -7.03
C GLY A 372 6.28 3.06 -7.81
N ASN A 373 5.38 3.88 -7.24
CA ASN A 373 4.18 4.35 -7.91
C ASN A 373 4.48 5.33 -9.06
N ASP A 374 5.61 6.04 -9.05
CA ASP A 374 6.04 6.86 -10.19
C ASP A 374 6.31 6.00 -11.45
N HIS A 375 6.62 4.70 -11.27
CA HIS A 375 6.76 3.74 -12.35
C HIS A 375 5.45 3.03 -12.73
N ARG A 376 4.48 2.95 -11.79
CA ARG A 376 3.27 2.12 -11.93
C ARG A 376 2.07 2.91 -12.44
N LEU A 377 1.81 4.10 -11.91
CA LEU A 377 0.57 4.86 -12.18
C LEU A 377 0.45 5.27 -13.65
N GLY A 378 -0.79 5.22 -14.17
CA GLY A 378 -1.15 5.74 -15.48
C GLY A 378 -1.23 4.72 -16.62
N ALA A 379 -0.96 3.43 -16.36
CA ALA A 379 -1.09 2.37 -17.37
C ALA A 379 -1.25 0.98 -16.75
N GLN A 380 -1.71 0.02 -17.56
CA GLN A 380 -1.69 -1.39 -17.20
C GLN A 380 -2.40 -1.67 -15.87
N GLU A 381 -3.69 -1.32 -15.79
CA GLU A 381 -4.59 -1.46 -14.63
C GLU A 381 -4.30 -0.56 -13.42
N ALA A 382 -3.21 0.23 -13.45
CA ALA A 382 -2.98 1.25 -12.46
C ALA A 382 -3.66 2.57 -12.86
N PRO A 383 -4.42 3.24 -11.97
CA PRO A 383 -5.11 4.47 -12.30
C PRO A 383 -4.13 5.62 -12.61
N PRO A 384 -4.56 6.65 -13.36
CA PRO A 384 -3.76 7.85 -13.57
C PRO A 384 -3.57 8.64 -12.27
N ALA A 385 -2.65 9.59 -12.28
CA ALA A 385 -2.35 10.45 -11.12
C ALA A 385 -3.48 11.43 -10.76
N ILE A 386 -4.46 11.60 -11.63
CA ILE A 386 -5.64 12.45 -11.41
C ILE A 386 -6.64 11.70 -10.54
N ILE A 387 -6.94 12.24 -9.36
CA ILE A 387 -7.99 11.69 -8.49
C ILE A 387 -9.36 11.97 -9.10
N SER A 388 -10.20 10.94 -9.20
CA SER A 388 -11.61 11.01 -9.60
C SER A 388 -12.39 9.87 -8.98
N ILE A 389 -13.73 10.00 -8.95
CA ILE A 389 -14.65 9.01 -8.38
C ILE A 389 -15.50 8.41 -9.48
N PHE A 390 -15.50 7.09 -9.59
CA PHE A 390 -16.44 6.33 -10.38
C PHE A 390 -17.64 5.92 -9.52
N LEU A 391 -18.85 6.29 -9.94
CA LEU A 391 -20.11 5.96 -9.25
C LEU A 391 -20.94 4.90 -9.99
N GLY A 392 -20.73 4.71 -11.29
CA GLY A 392 -21.56 3.92 -12.15
C GLY A 392 -22.86 4.62 -12.55
N ASP A 393 -23.63 3.98 -13.44
CA ASP A 393 -24.77 4.62 -14.11
C ASP A 393 -25.90 4.96 -13.14
N GLU A 394 -26.23 4.06 -12.21
CA GLU A 394 -27.36 4.24 -11.29
C GLU A 394 -27.14 5.40 -10.32
N LEU A 395 -26.01 5.42 -9.62
CA LEU A 395 -25.72 6.50 -8.67
C LEU A 395 -25.49 7.82 -9.37
N THR A 396 -24.89 7.83 -10.57
CA THR A 396 -24.76 9.05 -11.36
C THR A 396 -26.12 9.61 -11.74
N ALA A 397 -27.06 8.77 -12.19
CA ALA A 397 -28.42 9.22 -12.51
C ALA A 397 -29.18 9.74 -11.26
N ILE A 398 -28.93 9.15 -10.09
CA ILE A 398 -29.49 9.65 -8.82
C ILE A 398 -28.91 11.02 -8.47
N VAL A 399 -27.57 11.17 -8.54
CA VAL A 399 -26.88 12.45 -8.31
C VAL A 399 -27.41 13.52 -9.26
N ASP A 400 -27.51 13.23 -10.55
CA ASP A 400 -28.04 14.15 -11.56
C ASP A 400 -29.50 14.54 -11.26
N SER A 401 -30.32 13.59 -10.80
CA SER A 401 -31.72 13.88 -10.45
C SER A 401 -31.84 14.82 -9.26
N ILE A 402 -30.93 14.72 -8.26
CA ILE A 402 -30.88 15.62 -7.10
C ILE A 402 -30.42 17.02 -7.53
N ILE A 403 -29.38 17.10 -8.35
CA ILE A 403 -28.82 18.38 -8.83
C ILE A 403 -29.87 19.16 -9.62
N HIS A 404 -30.63 18.50 -10.48
CA HIS A 404 -31.57 19.12 -11.41
C HIS A 404 -33.03 19.15 -10.93
N ASP A 405 -33.32 18.73 -9.68
CA ASP A 405 -34.69 18.58 -9.13
C ASP A 405 -35.61 17.74 -10.04
N THR A 406 -35.07 16.70 -10.60
CA THR A 406 -35.84 15.78 -11.45
C THR A 406 -36.17 14.50 -10.69
N ARG A 407 -37.27 13.83 -11.08
CA ARG A 407 -37.65 12.57 -10.46
C ARG A 407 -36.78 11.43 -11.00
N TYR A 408 -36.00 10.80 -10.14
CA TYR A 408 -35.36 9.51 -10.49
C TYR A 408 -36.41 8.41 -10.59
N VAL A 409 -36.36 7.63 -11.66
CA VAL A 409 -37.21 6.46 -11.85
C VAL A 409 -36.34 5.22 -11.67
N GLU A 410 -36.59 4.48 -10.60
CA GLU A 410 -35.85 3.26 -10.31
C GLU A 410 -35.95 2.27 -11.48
N GLN A 411 -34.81 1.89 -12.01
CA GLN A 411 -34.68 0.81 -12.97
C GLN A 411 -34.61 -0.49 -12.16
N GLY A 412 -35.66 -1.31 -12.26
CA GLY A 412 -35.69 -2.61 -11.58
C GLY A 412 -34.45 -3.46 -11.92
N LYS A 413 -34.04 -4.31 -10.99
CA LYS A 413 -32.90 -5.21 -11.19
C LYS A 413 -33.08 -6.02 -12.47
N LYS A 414 -32.16 -5.84 -13.40
CA LYS A 414 -32.12 -6.61 -14.64
C LYS A 414 -31.61 -8.01 -14.34
N THR A 415 -32.21 -9.00 -14.93
CA THR A 415 -31.73 -10.38 -14.91
C THR A 415 -31.11 -10.70 -16.26
N LEU A 416 -29.89 -11.21 -16.23
CA LEU A 416 -29.18 -11.65 -17.43
C LEU A 416 -29.74 -13.02 -17.84
N SER A 417 -30.25 -13.12 -19.06
CA SER A 417 -30.58 -14.39 -19.71
C SER A 417 -29.43 -14.75 -20.65
N ILE A 418 -28.73 -15.84 -20.36
CA ILE A 418 -27.61 -16.31 -21.18
C ILE A 418 -28.07 -17.21 -22.33
N GLY A 419 -29.38 -17.47 -22.43
CA GLY A 419 -29.98 -18.29 -23.51
C GLY A 419 -29.74 -19.80 -23.36
N VAL A 420 -29.43 -20.27 -22.16
CA VAL A 420 -29.27 -21.69 -21.81
C VAL A 420 -30.29 -22.04 -20.71
N ASP A 421 -31.24 -22.89 -21.01
CA ASP A 421 -32.37 -23.20 -20.11
C ASP A 421 -31.98 -23.86 -18.79
N SER A 422 -30.82 -24.52 -18.73
CA SER A 422 -30.30 -25.19 -17.53
C SER A 422 -29.56 -24.27 -16.58
N LEU A 423 -29.25 -23.02 -16.97
CA LEU A 423 -28.53 -22.07 -16.14
C LEU A 423 -29.51 -21.27 -15.26
N PRO A 424 -29.14 -21.02 -13.99
CA PRO A 424 -29.92 -20.15 -13.14
C PRO A 424 -29.93 -18.71 -13.67
N ALA A 425 -31.00 -17.98 -13.43
CA ALA A 425 -31.08 -16.56 -13.74
C ALA A 425 -30.05 -15.81 -12.91
N ILE A 426 -29.21 -14.97 -13.57
CA ILE A 426 -28.14 -14.19 -12.93
C ILE A 426 -28.63 -12.76 -12.76
N PRO A 427 -28.81 -12.25 -11.53
CA PRO A 427 -29.10 -10.85 -11.34
C PRO A 427 -27.89 -10.01 -11.82
N GLN A 428 -28.16 -9.00 -12.63
CA GLN A 428 -27.14 -8.05 -13.08
C GLN A 428 -26.93 -7.02 -11.98
N ASP A 429 -25.67 -6.77 -11.62
CA ASP A 429 -25.32 -5.64 -10.76
C ASP A 429 -25.58 -4.32 -11.52
N THR A 430 -25.95 -3.29 -10.77
CA THR A 430 -26.27 -1.97 -11.33
C THR A 430 -25.02 -1.15 -11.68
N THR A 431 -23.85 -1.59 -11.22
CA THR A 431 -22.56 -0.96 -11.49
C THR A 431 -21.55 -1.99 -11.97
N ASP A 432 -20.79 -1.64 -13.00
CA ASP A 432 -19.58 -2.35 -13.41
C ASP A 432 -18.36 -1.74 -12.70
N ARG A 433 -17.23 -2.44 -12.66
CA ARG A 433 -15.98 -1.92 -12.13
C ARG A 433 -15.25 -1.12 -13.21
N ASN A 434 -14.83 0.11 -12.89
CA ASN A 434 -13.95 0.88 -13.76
C ASN A 434 -12.49 0.70 -13.32
N ARG A 435 -11.75 -0.12 -14.03
CA ARG A 435 -10.34 -0.44 -13.72
C ARG A 435 -9.40 0.75 -13.84
N THR A 436 -9.81 1.83 -14.51
CA THR A 436 -9.00 3.04 -14.68
C THR A 436 -9.31 4.12 -13.65
N SER A 437 -10.33 3.93 -12.80
CA SER A 437 -10.70 4.92 -11.79
C SER A 437 -9.83 4.81 -10.53
N PRO A 438 -9.32 5.92 -10.00
CA PRO A 438 -8.60 5.94 -8.72
C PRO A 438 -9.46 5.54 -7.52
N LEU A 439 -10.72 5.97 -7.52
CA LEU A 439 -11.70 5.65 -6.48
C LEU A 439 -12.99 5.17 -7.16
N ALA A 440 -13.36 3.91 -6.93
CA ALA A 440 -14.55 3.31 -7.50
C ALA A 440 -15.54 2.88 -6.40
N PHE A 441 -16.81 3.30 -6.53
CA PHE A 441 -17.89 2.81 -5.68
C PHE A 441 -18.26 1.37 -6.10
N THR A 442 -18.20 0.43 -5.16
CA THR A 442 -18.46 -1.00 -5.43
C THR A 442 -19.57 -1.56 -4.51
N GLY A 443 -20.72 -0.87 -4.49
CA GLY A 443 -21.94 -1.32 -3.84
C GLY A 443 -22.14 -0.90 -2.39
N ASN A 444 -21.11 -0.91 -1.54
CA ASN A 444 -21.18 -0.44 -0.15
C ASN A 444 -19.82 0.04 0.39
N LYS A 445 -18.90 0.32 -0.50
CA LYS A 445 -17.53 0.74 -0.19
C LYS A 445 -16.93 1.48 -1.38
N PHE A 446 -15.84 2.18 -1.13
CA PHE A 446 -14.98 2.75 -2.15
C PHE A 446 -13.68 1.96 -2.25
N GLU A 447 -13.32 1.56 -3.46
CA GLU A 447 -12.06 0.91 -3.77
C GLU A 447 -11.04 1.97 -4.18
N PHE A 448 -10.04 2.23 -3.32
CA PHE A 448 -8.95 3.14 -3.62
C PHE A 448 -7.80 2.36 -4.26
N ARG A 449 -7.63 2.51 -5.58
CA ARG A 449 -6.80 1.66 -6.43
C ARG A 449 -5.35 2.12 -6.58
N MET A 450 -4.98 3.27 -6.02
CA MET A 450 -3.67 3.90 -6.25
C MET A 450 -2.58 3.40 -5.32
N LEU A 451 -2.88 2.70 -4.23
CA LEU A 451 -1.88 2.25 -3.27
C LEU A 451 -0.88 1.29 -3.91
N GLY A 452 0.40 1.51 -3.66
CA GLY A 452 1.47 0.63 -4.12
C GLY A 452 1.59 -0.66 -3.29
N SER A 453 2.05 -1.73 -3.92
CA SER A 453 2.19 -3.06 -3.29
C SER A 453 3.09 -3.05 -2.05
N SER A 454 4.14 -2.25 -2.02
CA SER A 454 5.08 -2.16 -0.89
C SER A 454 4.59 -1.23 0.23
N GLN A 455 3.60 -0.37 -0.03
CA GLN A 455 3.18 0.67 0.92
C GLN A 455 2.39 0.11 2.10
N SER A 456 2.48 0.79 3.25
CA SER A 456 1.51 0.63 4.33
C SER A 456 0.18 1.30 3.94
N ILE A 457 -0.92 0.65 4.23
CA ILE A 457 -2.26 1.22 4.01
C ILE A 457 -2.64 2.28 5.06
N SER A 458 -1.84 2.47 6.10
CA SER A 458 -2.13 3.42 7.18
C SER A 458 -2.25 4.86 6.68
N GLY A 459 -1.32 5.35 5.84
CA GLY A 459 -1.33 6.73 5.35
C GLY A 459 -2.60 7.08 4.57
N PRO A 460 -2.96 6.34 3.51
CA PRO A 460 -4.21 6.56 2.77
C PRO A 460 -5.47 6.49 3.64
N ASN A 461 -5.53 5.53 4.58
CA ASN A 461 -6.67 5.40 5.50
C ASN A 461 -6.73 6.56 6.50
N THR A 462 -5.60 7.05 6.99
CA THR A 462 -5.53 8.25 7.84
C THR A 462 -6.08 9.47 7.09
N ALA A 463 -5.70 9.65 5.82
CA ALA A 463 -6.21 10.74 4.99
C ALA A 463 -7.72 10.61 4.75
N LEU A 464 -8.22 9.45 4.30
CA LEU A 464 -9.65 9.21 4.08
C LEU A 464 -10.49 9.43 5.33
N ASN A 465 -10.06 8.89 6.47
CA ASN A 465 -10.76 9.07 7.75
C ASN A 465 -10.84 10.54 8.16
N THR A 466 -9.73 11.28 8.03
CA THR A 466 -9.66 12.70 8.46
C THR A 466 -10.48 13.59 7.53
N ILE A 467 -10.43 13.36 6.23
CA ILE A 467 -11.25 14.06 5.24
C ILE A 467 -12.74 13.85 5.53
N MET A 468 -13.14 12.61 5.80
CA MET A 468 -14.52 12.31 6.14
C MET A 468 -14.93 12.92 7.48
N ALA A 469 -14.05 12.92 8.47
CA ALA A 469 -14.31 13.59 9.76
C ALA A 469 -14.56 15.09 9.56
N GLU A 470 -13.77 15.75 8.72
CA GLU A 470 -13.94 17.17 8.40
C GLU A 470 -15.31 17.46 7.77
N GLU A 471 -15.68 16.71 6.72
CA GLU A 471 -16.94 17.00 6.03
C GLU A 471 -18.17 16.62 6.86
N LEU A 472 -18.11 15.52 7.60
CA LEU A 472 -19.20 15.16 8.53
C LEU A 472 -19.32 16.17 9.67
N GLY A 473 -18.20 16.72 10.15
CA GLY A 473 -18.20 17.79 11.14
C GLY A 473 -18.87 19.06 10.62
N ARG A 474 -18.50 19.52 9.42
CA ARG A 474 -19.13 20.68 8.75
C ARG A 474 -20.62 20.45 8.52
N PHE A 475 -21.02 19.26 8.10
CA PHE A 475 -22.42 18.90 7.90
C PHE A 475 -23.20 18.87 9.21
N ALA A 476 -22.60 18.34 10.28
CA ALA A 476 -23.21 18.34 11.59
C ALA A 476 -23.42 19.78 12.11
N ASP A 477 -22.42 20.66 12.00
CA ASP A 477 -22.49 22.05 12.44
C ASP A 477 -23.64 22.80 11.74
N GLU A 478 -23.88 22.55 10.46
CA GLU A 478 -24.98 23.15 9.71
C GLU A 478 -26.34 22.57 10.09
N LEU A 479 -26.43 21.25 10.23
CA LEU A 479 -27.71 20.56 10.47
C LEU A 479 -28.18 20.64 11.93
N GLU A 480 -27.27 20.72 12.91
CA GLU A 480 -27.61 20.83 14.33
C GLU A 480 -28.40 22.12 14.65
N GLY A 481 -28.20 23.20 13.86
CA GLY A 481 -28.90 24.48 14.02
C GLY A 481 -30.18 24.64 13.19
N ALA A 482 -30.56 23.64 12.39
CA ALA A 482 -31.67 23.75 11.45
C ALA A 482 -33.04 23.63 12.13
N GLU A 483 -33.98 24.56 11.81
CA GLU A 483 -35.36 24.48 12.27
C GLU A 483 -36.12 23.32 11.61
N ASP A 484 -35.89 23.07 10.33
CA ASP A 484 -36.40 21.90 9.57
C ASP A 484 -35.23 21.07 9.08
N PHE A 485 -34.96 19.97 9.77
CA PHE A 485 -33.88 19.07 9.48
C PHE A 485 -33.98 18.48 8.06
N ASN A 486 -35.18 18.09 7.61
CA ASN A 486 -35.33 17.43 6.30
C ASN A 486 -35.11 18.42 5.15
N ALA A 487 -35.60 19.65 5.27
CA ALA A 487 -35.35 20.69 4.29
C ALA A 487 -33.85 21.04 4.21
N ALA A 488 -33.23 21.30 5.39
CA ALA A 488 -31.81 21.61 5.48
C ALA A 488 -30.92 20.48 4.92
N LEU A 489 -31.25 19.22 5.21
CA LEU A 489 -30.54 18.04 4.69
C LEU A 489 -30.65 17.96 3.17
N HIS A 490 -31.82 18.16 2.61
CA HIS A 490 -32.03 18.15 1.16
C HIS A 490 -31.18 19.25 0.48
N ASP A 491 -31.25 20.47 1.00
CA ASP A 491 -30.52 21.62 0.47
C ASP A 491 -29.00 21.43 0.59
N LEU A 492 -28.52 20.91 1.72
CA LEU A 492 -27.11 20.58 1.93
C LEU A 492 -26.60 19.55 0.92
N VAL A 493 -27.29 18.42 0.77
CA VAL A 493 -26.90 17.36 -0.16
C VAL A 493 -26.92 17.87 -1.60
N LYS A 494 -27.98 18.57 -2.01
CA LYS A 494 -28.09 19.15 -3.36
C LYS A 494 -26.98 20.13 -3.65
N ARG A 495 -26.74 21.10 -2.76
CA ARG A 495 -25.68 22.09 -2.92
C ARG A 495 -24.32 21.42 -3.04
N THR A 496 -24.01 20.51 -2.11
CA THR A 496 -22.75 19.76 -2.10
C THR A 496 -22.51 19.00 -3.39
N LEU A 497 -23.49 18.24 -3.85
CA LEU A 497 -23.37 17.48 -5.11
C LEU A 497 -23.21 18.42 -6.32
N THR A 498 -23.91 19.56 -6.33
CA THR A 498 -23.81 20.56 -7.42
C THR A 498 -22.40 21.16 -7.49
N GLU A 499 -21.82 21.53 -6.35
CA GLU A 499 -20.52 22.20 -6.26
C GLU A 499 -19.36 21.23 -6.56
N HIS A 500 -19.47 19.95 -6.14
CA HIS A 500 -18.38 18.99 -6.19
C HIS A 500 -18.54 17.89 -7.25
N GLN A 501 -19.53 17.95 -8.15
CA GLN A 501 -19.72 16.96 -9.22
C GLN A 501 -18.51 16.84 -10.17
N ARG A 502 -17.64 17.83 -10.21
CA ARG A 502 -16.46 17.86 -11.11
C ARG A 502 -15.50 16.69 -10.87
N ILE A 503 -15.49 16.11 -9.67
CA ILE A 503 -14.63 14.96 -9.31
C ILE A 503 -15.18 13.62 -9.81
N ILE A 504 -16.49 13.58 -10.20
CA ILE A 504 -17.14 12.36 -10.68
C ILE A 504 -16.77 12.13 -12.14
N PHE A 505 -16.22 10.96 -12.43
CA PHE A 505 -15.87 10.55 -13.79
C PHE A 505 -16.09 9.05 -13.98
N ASN A 506 -16.95 8.70 -14.94
CA ASN A 506 -17.31 7.31 -15.25
C ASN A 506 -16.68 6.80 -16.57
N GLY A 507 -15.82 7.60 -17.20
CA GLY A 507 -15.18 7.27 -18.46
C GLY A 507 -13.85 6.52 -18.29
N ASN A 508 -13.12 6.39 -19.41
CA ASN A 508 -11.80 5.76 -19.44
C ASN A 508 -10.71 6.76 -19.00
N GLY A 509 -10.11 6.51 -17.83
CA GLY A 509 -9.06 7.37 -17.25
C GLY A 509 -7.73 7.36 -18.01
N TYR A 510 -7.52 6.46 -18.98
CA TYR A 510 -6.28 6.37 -19.77
C TYR A 510 -6.30 7.23 -21.04
N GLU A 511 -7.44 7.82 -21.40
CA GLU A 511 -7.54 8.65 -22.59
C GLU A 511 -6.93 10.04 -22.37
N ASP A 512 -6.16 10.54 -23.33
CA ASP A 512 -5.59 11.89 -23.28
C ASP A 512 -6.70 12.95 -23.12
N ALA A 513 -7.87 12.71 -23.69
CA ALA A 513 -9.05 13.55 -23.54
C ALA A 513 -9.48 13.71 -22.06
N TRP A 514 -9.23 12.71 -21.21
CA TRP A 514 -9.49 12.85 -19.79
C TRP A 514 -8.54 13.82 -19.10
N VAL A 515 -7.27 13.80 -19.48
CA VAL A 515 -6.28 14.74 -18.93
C VAL A 515 -6.68 16.18 -19.24
N GLU A 516 -7.07 16.47 -20.48
CA GLU A 516 -7.55 17.79 -20.91
C GLU A 516 -8.84 18.18 -20.17
N GLU A 517 -9.77 17.24 -20.03
CA GLU A 517 -11.04 17.46 -19.32
C GLU A 517 -10.82 17.71 -17.82
N ALA A 518 -9.92 16.96 -17.19
CA ALA A 518 -9.58 17.12 -15.79
C ALA A 518 -8.95 18.49 -15.50
N GLU A 519 -8.06 18.95 -16.38
CA GLU A 519 -7.48 20.28 -16.30
C GLU A 519 -8.57 21.37 -16.42
N ARG A 520 -9.49 21.22 -17.38
CA ARG A 520 -10.62 22.13 -17.56
C ARG A 520 -11.55 22.17 -16.33
N ARG A 521 -11.72 21.05 -15.64
CA ARG A 521 -12.45 20.94 -14.38
C ARG A 521 -11.67 21.49 -13.18
N GLY A 522 -10.41 21.84 -13.34
CA GLY A 522 -9.53 22.30 -12.26
C GLY A 522 -9.10 21.17 -11.31
N LEU A 523 -9.03 19.93 -11.79
CA LEU A 523 -8.50 18.80 -11.05
C LEU A 523 -6.97 18.77 -11.14
N SER A 524 -6.30 18.38 -10.06
CA SER A 524 -4.84 18.29 -10.05
C SER A 524 -4.33 17.03 -10.76
N ASN A 525 -3.21 17.17 -11.47
CA ASN A 525 -2.49 16.06 -12.11
C ASN A 525 -1.04 16.03 -11.61
N LEU A 526 -0.83 15.46 -10.44
CA LEU A 526 0.48 15.36 -9.79
C LEU A 526 1.14 14.03 -10.19
N THR A 527 1.81 14.03 -11.35
CA THR A 527 2.26 12.82 -12.04
C THR A 527 3.36 12.06 -11.32
N CYS A 528 4.17 12.71 -10.49
CA CYS A 528 5.24 12.07 -9.75
C CYS A 528 5.21 12.45 -8.25
N THR A 529 5.98 11.71 -7.48
CA THR A 529 6.09 11.91 -6.02
C THR A 529 6.69 13.26 -5.67
N ALA A 530 7.72 13.71 -6.38
CA ALA A 530 8.33 15.03 -6.13
C ALA A 530 7.32 16.16 -6.28
N ASP A 531 6.47 16.11 -7.31
CA ASP A 531 5.42 17.11 -7.51
C ASP A 531 4.29 16.98 -6.48
N ALA A 532 3.87 15.76 -6.17
CA ALA A 532 2.81 15.52 -5.18
C ALA A 532 3.17 16.09 -3.80
N LEU A 533 4.39 15.83 -3.32
CA LEU A 533 4.84 16.27 -2.00
C LEU A 533 4.94 17.80 -1.86
N THR A 534 5.00 18.58 -2.95
CA THR A 534 4.92 20.05 -2.88
C THR A 534 3.59 20.53 -2.28
N THR A 535 2.55 19.72 -2.36
CA THR A 535 1.22 20.06 -1.85
C THR A 535 0.98 19.60 -0.42
N TYR A 536 1.84 18.72 0.13
CA TYR A 536 1.60 18.07 1.42
C TYR A 536 1.47 19.03 2.60
N LEU A 537 2.26 20.11 2.60
CA LEU A 537 2.24 21.16 3.64
C LEU A 537 1.40 22.40 3.24
N GLN A 538 0.43 22.25 2.35
CA GLN A 538 -0.50 23.35 2.09
C GLN A 538 -1.27 23.74 3.36
N PRO A 539 -1.60 25.03 3.55
CA PRO A 539 -2.32 25.50 4.74
C PRO A 539 -3.60 24.71 5.05
N LYS A 540 -4.36 24.35 4.01
CA LYS A 540 -5.59 23.55 4.17
C LYS A 540 -5.33 22.16 4.77
N HIS A 541 -4.19 21.54 4.48
CA HIS A 541 -3.82 20.21 5.01
C HIS A 541 -3.35 20.33 6.46
N ILE A 542 -2.55 21.35 6.76
CA ILE A 542 -2.11 21.63 8.13
C ILE A 542 -3.33 21.93 9.00
N GLU A 543 -4.25 22.76 8.54
CA GLU A 543 -5.50 23.08 9.24
C GLU A 543 -6.35 21.82 9.46
N LEU A 544 -6.56 21.01 8.40
CA LEU A 544 -7.32 19.76 8.47
C LEU A 544 -6.80 18.84 9.58
N PHE A 545 -5.51 18.51 9.54
CA PHE A 545 -4.94 17.58 10.49
C PHE A 545 -4.81 18.13 11.90
N SER A 546 -4.49 19.41 12.05
CA SER A 546 -4.38 20.06 13.35
C SER A 546 -5.74 20.21 14.04
N LYS A 547 -6.79 20.60 13.29
CA LYS A 547 -8.17 20.69 13.77
C LYS A 547 -8.68 19.37 14.33
N HIS A 548 -8.35 18.27 13.66
CA HIS A 548 -8.77 16.93 14.06
C HIS A 548 -7.75 16.20 14.94
N HIS A 549 -6.72 16.88 15.41
CA HIS A 549 -5.67 16.33 16.29
C HIS A 549 -5.01 15.05 15.76
N VAL A 550 -4.99 14.88 14.44
CA VAL A 550 -4.37 13.71 13.78
C VAL A 550 -2.86 13.91 13.67
N PHE A 551 -2.43 15.09 13.20
CA PHE A 551 -1.04 15.52 13.21
C PHE A 551 -0.92 16.94 13.76
N THR A 552 0.20 17.23 14.42
CA THR A 552 0.66 18.61 14.60
C THR A 552 1.36 19.09 13.32
N GLU A 553 1.51 20.40 13.14
CA GLU A 553 2.27 20.96 12.02
C GLU A 553 3.72 20.44 11.99
N GLU A 554 4.34 20.29 13.17
CA GLU A 554 5.68 19.74 13.31
C GLU A 554 5.75 18.27 12.83
N GLU A 555 4.78 17.44 13.22
CA GLU A 555 4.68 16.04 12.77
C GLU A 555 4.50 15.95 11.25
N LEU A 556 3.70 16.83 10.64
CA LEU A 556 3.51 16.89 9.19
C LEU A 556 4.78 17.31 8.46
N THR A 557 5.44 18.38 8.94
CA THR A 557 6.68 18.90 8.37
C THR A 557 7.75 17.82 8.36
N ALA A 558 7.94 17.15 9.51
CA ALA A 558 8.91 16.07 9.64
C ALA A 558 8.63 14.90 8.69
N ARG A 559 7.36 14.50 8.54
CA ARG A 559 6.98 13.42 7.63
C ARG A 559 7.24 13.78 6.17
N ASN A 560 6.94 15.02 5.80
CA ASN A 560 7.22 15.51 4.44
C ASN A 560 8.72 15.46 4.13
N GLU A 561 9.56 15.89 5.06
CA GLU A 561 11.01 15.84 4.91
C GLU A 561 11.52 14.40 4.75
N ILE A 562 11.04 13.47 5.60
CA ILE A 562 11.38 12.05 5.49
C ILE A 562 10.94 11.47 4.14
N HIS A 563 9.78 11.83 3.62
CA HIS A 563 9.32 11.34 2.32
C HIS A 563 10.18 11.86 1.16
N LEU A 564 10.56 13.12 1.18
CA LEU A 564 11.44 13.73 0.18
C LEU A 564 12.86 13.14 0.22
N GLU A 565 13.44 13.00 1.42
CA GLU A 565 14.74 12.35 1.61
C GLU A 565 14.71 10.90 1.10
N ASN A 566 13.71 10.12 1.51
CA ASN A 566 13.56 8.72 1.09
C ASN A 566 13.43 8.59 -0.44
N TYR A 567 12.71 9.52 -1.08
CA TYR A 567 12.60 9.58 -2.53
C TYR A 567 13.97 9.73 -3.21
N CYS A 568 14.77 10.69 -2.72
CA CYS A 568 16.13 10.92 -3.23
C CYS A 568 17.05 9.72 -2.99
N GLU A 569 16.98 9.12 -1.80
CA GLU A 569 17.81 7.98 -1.43
C GLU A 569 17.52 6.75 -2.30
N VAL A 570 16.25 6.42 -2.52
CA VAL A 570 15.85 5.29 -3.36
C VAL A 570 16.37 5.47 -4.79
N ILE A 571 16.12 6.60 -5.42
CA ILE A 571 16.62 6.88 -6.77
C ILE A 571 18.16 6.88 -6.80
N GLY A 572 18.81 7.42 -5.77
CA GLY A 572 20.26 7.41 -5.63
C GLY A 572 20.87 6.01 -5.50
N ILE A 573 20.20 5.09 -4.77
CA ILE A 573 20.58 3.68 -4.69
C ILE A 573 20.44 3.01 -6.05
N GLU A 574 19.31 3.18 -6.71
CA GLU A 574 19.07 2.63 -8.05
C GLU A 574 20.12 3.13 -9.06
N ALA A 575 20.38 4.43 -9.08
CA ALA A 575 21.37 5.03 -9.99
C ALA A 575 22.79 4.46 -9.76
N ARG A 576 23.22 4.34 -8.51
CA ARG A 576 24.53 3.74 -8.17
C ARG A 576 24.58 2.26 -8.54
N THR A 577 23.49 1.52 -8.37
CA THR A 577 23.39 0.11 -8.78
C THR A 577 23.51 -0.02 -10.29
N MET A 578 22.83 0.81 -11.08
CA MET A 578 22.97 0.83 -12.55
C MET A 578 24.41 1.05 -12.98
N ILE A 579 25.10 2.03 -12.38
CA ILE A 579 26.52 2.33 -12.65
C ILE A 579 27.38 1.10 -12.34
N GLY A 580 27.16 0.46 -11.19
CA GLY A 580 27.88 -0.76 -10.77
C GLY A 580 27.73 -1.89 -11.78
N MET A 581 26.48 -2.23 -12.12
CA MET A 581 26.15 -3.29 -13.08
C MET A 581 26.78 -3.03 -14.46
N VAL A 582 26.72 -1.79 -14.95
CA VAL A 582 27.31 -1.48 -16.26
C VAL A 582 28.82 -1.61 -16.21
N ARG A 583 29.50 -1.03 -15.22
CA ARG A 583 30.96 -1.00 -15.16
C ARG A 583 31.61 -2.35 -14.91
N LYS A 584 30.98 -3.16 -14.05
CA LYS A 584 31.56 -4.44 -13.62
C LYS A 584 31.23 -5.60 -14.54
N ASP A 585 30.02 -5.62 -15.12
CA ASP A 585 29.48 -6.79 -15.76
C ASP A 585 29.07 -6.53 -17.21
N ILE A 586 28.20 -5.55 -17.50
CA ILE A 586 27.61 -5.36 -18.83
C ILE A 586 28.66 -4.89 -19.84
N PHE A 587 29.40 -3.80 -19.52
CA PHE A 587 30.40 -3.26 -20.43
C PHE A 587 31.54 -4.27 -20.74
N PRO A 588 32.11 -4.99 -19.75
CA PRO A 588 33.07 -6.05 -20.03
C PRO A 588 32.53 -7.20 -20.88
N ALA A 589 31.28 -7.62 -20.66
CA ALA A 589 30.64 -8.67 -21.43
C ALA A 589 30.44 -8.28 -22.91
N VAL A 590 29.84 -7.09 -23.14
CA VAL A 590 29.62 -6.54 -24.49
C VAL A 590 30.94 -6.30 -25.23
N SER A 591 31.97 -5.80 -24.52
CA SER A 591 33.29 -5.56 -25.10
C SER A 591 33.94 -6.85 -25.56
N ARG A 592 33.85 -7.95 -24.78
CA ARG A 592 34.31 -9.27 -25.19
C ARG A 592 33.58 -9.75 -26.42
N PHE A 593 32.26 -9.74 -26.42
CA PHE A 593 31.44 -10.18 -27.55
C PHE A 593 31.75 -9.40 -28.82
N SER A 594 31.92 -8.09 -28.72
CA SER A 594 32.34 -7.24 -29.84
C SER A 594 33.71 -7.69 -30.39
N GLY A 595 34.64 -8.07 -29.51
CA GLY A 595 35.95 -8.61 -29.88
C GLY A 595 35.83 -9.93 -30.62
N ASP A 596 34.97 -10.84 -30.17
CA ASP A 596 34.72 -12.15 -30.79
C ASP A 596 34.14 -11.99 -32.20
N VAL A 597 33.17 -11.13 -32.40
CA VAL A 597 32.58 -10.82 -33.71
C VAL A 597 33.62 -10.19 -34.66
N ALA A 598 34.42 -9.24 -34.16
CA ALA A 598 35.49 -8.62 -34.94
C ALA A 598 36.55 -9.63 -35.33
N GLY A 599 36.91 -10.55 -34.44
CA GLY A 599 37.81 -11.69 -34.69
C GLY A 599 37.28 -12.62 -35.78
N ALA A 600 35.97 -12.94 -35.73
CA ALA A 600 35.29 -13.77 -36.72
C ALA A 600 35.34 -13.14 -38.14
N VAL A 601 35.03 -11.81 -38.24
CA VAL A 601 35.15 -11.06 -39.51
C VAL A 601 36.58 -11.11 -40.06
N THR A 602 37.55 -10.84 -39.17
CA THR A 602 38.98 -10.86 -39.58
C THR A 602 39.41 -12.23 -40.08
N ALA A 603 39.05 -13.31 -39.36
CA ALA A 603 39.37 -14.69 -39.74
C ALA A 603 38.71 -15.10 -41.06
N LYS A 604 37.44 -14.77 -41.27
CA LYS A 604 36.71 -15.05 -42.52
C LYS A 604 37.39 -14.37 -43.71
N LYS A 605 37.69 -13.08 -43.62
CA LYS A 605 38.30 -12.29 -44.69
C LYS A 605 39.77 -12.66 -44.94
N ALA A 606 40.48 -13.22 -43.96
CA ALA A 606 41.83 -13.74 -44.12
C ALA A 606 41.86 -15.04 -44.93
N VAL A 607 40.81 -15.86 -44.90
CA VAL A 607 40.67 -17.08 -45.69
C VAL A 607 40.19 -16.80 -47.10
N LEU A 608 39.14 -16.01 -47.22
CA LEU A 608 38.54 -15.56 -48.50
C LEU A 608 38.21 -14.07 -48.38
N SER A 609 38.94 -13.24 -49.09
CA SER A 609 38.86 -11.78 -48.99
C SER A 609 37.55 -11.20 -49.47
N ASP A 610 36.79 -11.93 -50.30
CA ASP A 610 35.52 -11.57 -50.89
C ASP A 610 34.29 -12.10 -50.16
N LEU A 611 34.47 -12.79 -49.01
CA LEU A 611 33.37 -13.26 -48.17
C LEU A 611 32.52 -12.05 -47.69
N ASP A 612 31.22 -12.20 -47.88
CA ASP A 612 30.26 -11.26 -47.31
C ASP A 612 30.22 -11.38 -45.78
N CYS A 613 30.52 -10.28 -45.11
CA CYS A 613 30.46 -10.14 -43.65
C CYS A 613 29.57 -8.93 -43.27
N GLY A 614 28.65 -8.55 -44.15
CA GLY A 614 27.83 -7.34 -43.97
C GLY A 614 27.00 -7.36 -42.68
N ASP A 615 26.44 -8.49 -42.30
CA ASP A 615 25.65 -8.65 -41.06
C ASP A 615 26.51 -8.52 -39.80
N GLU A 616 27.70 -9.15 -39.77
CA GLU A 616 28.62 -9.03 -38.65
C GLU A 616 29.19 -7.61 -38.53
N GLU A 617 29.48 -6.95 -39.64
CA GLU A 617 29.92 -5.54 -39.65
C GLU A 617 28.80 -4.62 -39.18
N ALA A 618 27.55 -4.87 -39.56
CA ALA A 618 26.38 -4.11 -39.09
C ALA A 618 26.18 -4.31 -37.56
N LEU A 619 26.28 -5.55 -37.07
CA LEU A 619 26.22 -5.85 -35.64
C LEU A 619 27.33 -5.13 -34.86
N LEU A 620 28.58 -5.14 -35.33
CA LEU A 620 29.68 -4.41 -34.71
C LEU A 620 29.42 -2.90 -34.61
N ARG A 621 28.84 -2.32 -35.66
CA ARG A 621 28.47 -0.88 -35.63
C ARG A 621 27.40 -0.59 -34.59
N GLN A 622 26.37 -1.45 -34.46
CA GLN A 622 25.30 -1.32 -33.47
C GLN A 622 25.86 -1.49 -32.04
N LEU A 623 26.66 -2.54 -31.78
CA LEU A 623 27.30 -2.76 -30.48
C LEU A 623 28.18 -1.55 -30.08
N SER A 624 28.97 -1.01 -31.01
CA SER A 624 29.82 0.14 -30.75
C SER A 624 29.01 1.41 -30.45
N ALA A 625 27.95 1.68 -31.21
CA ALA A 625 27.11 2.86 -31.01
C ALA A 625 26.38 2.82 -29.67
N LEU A 626 25.73 1.71 -29.34
CA LEU A 626 25.01 1.53 -28.08
C LEU A 626 25.96 1.50 -26.86
N SER A 627 27.16 0.89 -26.99
CA SER A 627 28.17 0.92 -25.91
C SER A 627 28.70 2.33 -25.66
N ALA A 628 28.89 3.13 -26.71
CA ALA A 628 29.29 4.53 -26.57
C ALA A 628 28.20 5.36 -25.88
N GLU A 629 26.92 5.14 -26.24
CA GLU A 629 25.76 5.75 -25.60
C GLU A 629 25.68 5.36 -24.14
N MET A 630 25.70 4.07 -23.83
CA MET A 630 25.69 3.53 -22.46
C MET A 630 26.76 4.19 -21.59
N MET A 631 28.00 4.24 -22.07
CA MET A 631 29.11 4.83 -21.30
C MET A 631 29.01 6.36 -21.20
N ARG A 632 28.39 7.04 -22.15
CA ARG A 632 28.07 8.45 -22.06
C ARG A 632 27.05 8.71 -20.96
N GLN A 633 25.97 7.91 -20.89
CA GLN A 633 24.95 8.04 -19.84
C GLN A 633 25.48 7.65 -18.46
N VAL A 634 26.36 6.67 -18.33
CA VAL A 634 27.05 6.37 -17.05
C VAL A 634 27.84 7.56 -16.55
N LYS A 635 28.63 8.22 -17.41
CA LYS A 635 29.38 9.41 -17.01
C LYS A 635 28.46 10.59 -16.65
N ALA A 636 27.35 10.75 -17.38
CA ALA A 636 26.37 11.77 -17.06
C ALA A 636 25.70 11.50 -15.71
N LEU A 637 25.37 10.22 -15.41
CA LEU A 637 24.76 9.81 -14.15
C LEU A 637 25.74 10.01 -12.97
N GLU A 638 27.01 9.65 -13.11
CA GLU A 638 28.04 9.91 -12.12
C GLU A 638 28.21 11.40 -11.83
N ALA A 639 28.23 12.22 -12.88
CA ALA A 639 28.30 13.66 -12.74
C ALA A 639 27.08 14.26 -12.06
N ALA A 640 25.89 13.76 -12.40
CA ALA A 640 24.63 14.18 -11.77
C ALA A 640 24.59 13.83 -10.27
N LEU A 641 25.05 12.62 -9.89
CA LEU A 641 25.10 12.21 -8.48
C LEU A 641 26.16 12.95 -7.66
N ALA A 642 27.18 13.50 -8.29
CA ALA A 642 28.23 14.28 -7.64
C ALA A 642 27.93 15.79 -7.56
N ALA A 643 26.93 16.27 -8.30
CA ALA A 643 26.55 17.66 -8.34
C ALA A 643 25.78 18.07 -7.06
N PRO A 644 25.75 19.35 -6.68
CA PRO A 644 24.83 19.83 -5.65
C PRO A 644 23.36 19.58 -6.06
N HIS A 645 22.54 19.08 -5.14
CA HIS A 645 21.19 18.62 -5.45
C HIS A 645 20.08 19.64 -5.10
N GLY A 646 20.42 20.87 -4.75
CA GLY A 646 19.50 21.93 -4.33
C GLY A 646 19.81 22.47 -2.94
N ALA A 647 19.08 23.52 -2.54
CA ALA A 647 19.25 24.18 -1.25
C ALA A 647 18.38 23.55 -0.14
N ASP A 648 17.35 22.83 -0.52
CA ASP A 648 16.42 22.15 0.39
C ASP A 648 15.96 20.78 -0.15
N ALA A 649 15.14 20.06 0.62
CA ALA A 649 14.66 18.73 0.28
C ALA A 649 13.75 18.70 -0.97
N TYR A 650 12.98 19.76 -1.23
CA TYR A 650 12.14 19.86 -2.43
C TYR A 650 12.97 20.02 -3.70
N GLU A 651 13.93 20.95 -3.66
CA GLU A 651 14.84 21.13 -4.80
C GLU A 651 15.64 19.86 -5.07
N ALA A 652 16.08 19.17 -4.04
CA ALA A 652 16.75 17.88 -4.17
C ALA A 652 15.85 16.84 -4.83
N ALA A 653 14.62 16.64 -4.35
CA ALA A 653 13.68 15.68 -4.92
C ALA A 653 13.33 16.00 -6.39
N HIS A 654 13.15 17.29 -6.70
CA HIS A 654 12.92 17.76 -8.06
C HIS A 654 14.14 17.48 -8.97
N TYR A 655 15.37 17.72 -8.48
CA TYR A 655 16.58 17.39 -9.22
C TYR A 655 16.71 15.89 -9.48
N TYR A 656 16.46 15.05 -8.47
CA TYR A 656 16.46 13.60 -8.64
C TYR A 656 15.43 13.15 -9.66
N ARG A 657 14.21 13.69 -9.64
CA ARG A 657 13.17 13.34 -10.61
C ARG A 657 13.50 13.78 -12.01
N TYR A 658 13.86 15.05 -12.22
CA TYR A 658 13.94 15.63 -13.56
C TYR A 658 15.34 15.62 -14.16
N THR A 659 16.36 15.19 -13.39
CA THR A 659 17.71 15.03 -13.89
C THR A 659 18.23 13.61 -13.75
N VAL A 660 18.31 13.08 -12.53
CA VAL A 660 18.90 11.76 -12.28
C VAL A 660 18.04 10.66 -12.92
N PHE A 661 16.75 10.66 -12.66
CA PHE A 661 15.81 9.67 -13.17
C PHE A 661 15.73 9.64 -14.69
N GLU A 662 15.78 10.80 -15.35
CA GLU A 662 15.80 10.91 -16.82
C GLU A 662 17.08 10.34 -17.45
N ILE A 663 18.23 10.53 -16.79
CA ILE A 663 19.49 9.92 -17.22
C ILE A 663 19.42 8.40 -17.06
N MET A 664 18.86 7.90 -15.94
CA MET A 664 18.65 6.47 -15.72
C MET A 664 17.79 5.84 -16.83
N GLY A 665 16.73 6.53 -17.26
CA GLY A 665 15.87 6.09 -18.37
C GLY A 665 16.66 5.91 -19.67
N ARG A 666 17.44 6.92 -20.07
CA ARG A 666 18.31 6.85 -21.26
C ARG A 666 19.39 5.77 -21.15
N LEU A 667 19.96 5.58 -19.95
CA LEU A 667 20.93 4.50 -19.71
C LEU A 667 20.28 3.13 -19.90
N ARG A 668 19.07 2.94 -19.37
CA ARG A 668 18.29 1.73 -19.54
C ARG A 668 18.03 1.43 -21.02
N GLU A 669 17.56 2.39 -21.79
CA GLU A 669 17.30 2.21 -23.23
C GLU A 669 18.54 1.71 -23.98
N ALA A 670 19.72 2.27 -23.70
CA ALA A 670 20.96 1.85 -24.32
C ALA A 670 21.36 0.41 -23.93
N VAL A 671 21.21 0.05 -22.65
CA VAL A 671 21.54 -1.28 -22.13
C VAL A 671 20.54 -2.34 -22.60
N ASP A 672 19.24 -2.04 -22.56
CA ASP A 672 18.21 -2.97 -23.05
C ASP A 672 18.38 -3.22 -24.56
N GLY A 673 18.81 -2.21 -25.33
CA GLY A 673 19.20 -2.38 -26.74
C GLY A 673 20.41 -3.28 -26.93
N LEU A 674 21.41 -3.21 -26.05
CA LEU A 674 22.58 -4.12 -26.05
C LEU A 674 22.20 -5.56 -25.71
N GLU A 675 21.29 -5.77 -24.75
CA GLU A 675 20.78 -7.10 -24.37
C GLU A 675 20.20 -7.84 -25.57
N VAL A 676 19.42 -7.15 -26.42
CA VAL A 676 18.77 -7.75 -27.60
C VAL A 676 19.77 -8.29 -28.64
N ILE A 677 20.92 -7.65 -28.78
CA ILE A 677 21.90 -7.96 -29.83
C ILE A 677 23.18 -8.69 -29.33
N THR A 678 23.29 -8.88 -28.02
CA THR A 678 24.41 -9.62 -27.41
C THR A 678 24.03 -11.10 -27.23
N ALA A 679 24.95 -11.99 -27.52
CA ALA A 679 24.71 -13.44 -27.35
C ALA A 679 24.30 -13.76 -25.90
N SER A 680 23.25 -14.57 -25.73
CA SER A 680 22.69 -14.91 -24.43
C SER A 680 23.68 -15.57 -23.46
N GLU A 681 24.62 -16.33 -23.98
CA GLU A 681 25.70 -17.00 -23.22
C GLU A 681 26.76 -16.00 -22.70
N VAL A 682 26.79 -14.77 -23.23
CA VAL A 682 27.74 -13.72 -22.86
C VAL A 682 27.04 -12.66 -21.98
N TRP A 683 25.72 -12.50 -22.12
CA TRP A 683 24.96 -11.54 -21.33
C TRP A 683 25.00 -11.90 -19.84
N PRO A 684 25.37 -10.96 -18.94
CA PRO A 684 25.73 -11.32 -17.56
C PRO A 684 24.54 -11.56 -16.63
N TYR A 685 23.31 -11.26 -17.04
CA TYR A 685 22.15 -11.30 -16.18
C TYR A 685 21.01 -12.13 -16.76
N PRO A 686 20.19 -12.79 -15.91
CA PRO A 686 18.97 -13.42 -16.36
C PRO A 686 18.03 -12.43 -17.06
N SER A 687 17.51 -12.88 -18.20
CA SER A 687 16.53 -12.14 -19.01
C SER A 687 15.13 -12.11 -18.38
N TYR A 688 14.24 -11.27 -18.87
CA TYR A 688 12.84 -11.28 -18.46
C TYR A 688 12.15 -12.63 -18.73
N THR A 689 12.54 -13.35 -19.76
CA THR A 689 12.04 -14.72 -20.02
C THR A 689 12.38 -15.65 -18.85
N GLU A 690 13.59 -15.58 -18.34
CA GLU A 690 14.01 -16.41 -17.20
C GLU A 690 13.36 -15.96 -15.90
N LEU A 691 13.23 -14.68 -15.67
CA LEU A 691 12.61 -14.14 -14.47
C LEU A 691 11.10 -14.44 -14.39
N LEU A 692 10.36 -14.20 -15.46
CA LEU A 692 8.90 -14.29 -15.47
C LEU A 692 8.35 -15.69 -15.70
N PHE A 693 9.15 -16.61 -16.29
CA PHE A 693 8.68 -17.94 -16.70
C PHE A 693 9.43 -19.12 -16.05
N SER A 694 10.36 -18.90 -15.13
CA SER A 694 11.13 -19.96 -14.46
C SER A 694 10.34 -20.76 -13.42
N VAL A 695 9.39 -20.15 -12.73
CA VAL A 695 8.55 -20.83 -11.74
C VAL A 695 7.52 -21.70 -12.48
N LYS A 696 7.59 -23.02 -12.27
CA LYS A 696 6.74 -24.02 -12.93
C LYS A 696 5.83 -24.74 -11.92
#